data_edc871ffc1d413f6b0f3abe1c04d1121
#
_entry.id   edc871ffc1d413f6b0f3abe1c04d1121
#
_cell.length_a   1.000
_cell.length_b   1.000
_cell.length_c   1.000
_cell.angle_alpha   90.00
_cell.angle_beta   90.00
_cell.angle_gamma   90.00
#
_symmetry.space_group_name_H-M   'P 1'
#
loop_
_entity.id
_entity.type
_entity.pdbx_description
1 polymer ?
#
loop_
_entity_poly.entity_id
_entity_poly.type
_entity_poly.pdbx_seq_one_letter_code
_entity_poly.pdbx_strand_id
1 'polypeptide(L)'
;MPRYDANRIEPKWQAHWDQHATFEMPDGIPDGEKKYVLDMFPYPSGDGLHVGHPEGYTATDIVCRYARMQGKNVLHTMGWDSFGLPAEQHAIKTGTHPRVTTEKNIDNFRRQLKSLGFSYDWSREFATTDPDYYRWTQWIFLQLFDTWFDADREWTGPDGKTRTGKGRPISELPIPEDVQAAGEAAVRRYQDSHRLAYQHEAPVNWCPALGTVLANEEVTAEGKSERGDHPVERRKLRQWMLRITAYAERLSEELEDLDWPDSVKALQRNWIGKSLGAEVDFYIGSQSEEGFNAWKQQREKTGFPKSPDDEVLRVYTTRPDTLYGATYMVLAPEHPAVDRLTTKDQQANVEEYRRMAGLKSDLDRTDLAKEKTGVFTGSYATNPVNGEQIPIWIADYVLVSYGTGAIMAVPAHDERDFEFAKAFDLPILQVVASTTNTESVTIEDTNMLDTLTMDDSNAGFVHVPDLELDEAFTDTGYAINSGSYDGMATDDFKKRIAGDLQEQGVGREAVNYRLRDWLFSRQRYWGEPFPIWHELDADGNPTGLVRAVEDSELPVVLPEMEDFQPTGTPDPLLSKAPNDWLYATTEDGVKLKRETNSMPQWAGSCWYYLRFADPKNSERFIDSAKEKYWLPVDLYIGGAEHAVLHLLYSRFWHKVLFDRGEVTTPEPFQKLVNQGMILGAPELTGFQDSNGKWVSAKAVRENENEELDATHVMTDTGKPVTAVTLQGDQVEKKGENFVLVDDPKIVVDSRAYKMSKSRGNVINPDDIVSQYGADSLRLYEMFMGPLEQNKPWSMSGVDGVYRFLGRAWRMIVDERADEVKLNASVQDIPPNEDQERILHKTIQAVGEDIERLSFNTAISRMMEFTNAVTAMDQRPRAILEPFVLLLAPFAPHLAEELWELFGHETSLAYEPWPKFDESKIREDTVEVPVQINGKVKAKIHVPTGADKTTLETTATQDETVQGFLEGKQVVKVIAVPGRLVNFVVKG
;
A
#
# COMPACT_ATOMS: atom_id res chain seq x y z
N MET A 1 -16.29 33.79 -34.61
CA MET A 1 -17.38 32.83 -34.30
C MET A 1 -17.21 32.34 -32.88
N PRO A 2 -18.22 32.37 -32.06
CA PRO A 2 -18.15 32.01 -30.64
C PRO A 2 -18.07 30.47 -30.42
N ARG A 3 -16.99 29.88 -30.91
CA ARG A 3 -16.68 28.45 -30.63
C ARG A 3 -16.22 28.28 -29.21
N TYR A 4 -16.30 27.05 -28.71
CA TYR A 4 -15.67 26.68 -27.43
C TYR A 4 -14.18 27.01 -27.45
N ASP A 5 -13.73 27.80 -26.48
CA ASP A 5 -12.36 28.29 -26.36
C ASP A 5 -11.93 28.20 -24.90
N ALA A 6 -11.28 27.10 -24.54
CA ALA A 6 -10.78 26.82 -23.21
C ALA A 6 -9.82 27.93 -22.72
N ASN A 7 -8.92 28.42 -23.61
CA ASN A 7 -7.93 29.44 -23.26
C ASN A 7 -8.54 30.79 -22.87
N ARG A 8 -9.78 31.04 -23.24
CA ARG A 8 -10.55 32.23 -22.82
C ARG A 8 -11.36 31.95 -21.55
N ILE A 9 -12.01 30.80 -21.48
CA ILE A 9 -12.98 30.45 -20.44
C ILE A 9 -12.28 30.08 -19.12
N GLU A 10 -11.29 29.21 -19.18
CA GLU A 10 -10.68 28.65 -17.97
C GLU A 10 -9.96 29.67 -17.10
N PRO A 11 -9.11 30.57 -17.62
CA PRO A 11 -8.48 31.60 -16.78
C PRO A 11 -9.48 32.58 -16.14
N LYS A 12 -10.62 32.87 -16.83
CA LYS A 12 -11.68 33.71 -16.28
C LYS A 12 -12.24 33.11 -14.99
N TRP A 13 -12.58 31.82 -15.02
CA TRP A 13 -13.23 31.18 -13.89
C TRP A 13 -12.23 30.83 -12.77
N GLN A 14 -11.01 30.48 -13.09
CA GLN A 14 -9.93 30.32 -12.09
C GLN A 14 -9.71 31.63 -11.32
N ALA A 15 -9.62 32.76 -12.01
CA ALA A 15 -9.49 34.06 -11.36
C ALA A 15 -10.75 34.43 -10.52
N HIS A 16 -11.95 34.07 -10.99
CA HIS A 16 -13.19 34.27 -10.23
C HIS A 16 -13.18 33.48 -8.92
N TRP A 17 -12.85 32.21 -8.95
CA TRP A 17 -12.81 31.37 -7.75
C TRP A 17 -11.75 31.82 -6.74
N ASP A 18 -10.56 32.20 -7.22
CA ASP A 18 -9.49 32.74 -6.36
C ASP A 18 -9.94 34.08 -5.72
N GLN A 19 -10.52 34.97 -6.49
CA GLN A 19 -10.94 36.28 -6.00
C GLN A 19 -12.07 36.21 -4.95
N HIS A 20 -12.97 35.24 -5.07
CA HIS A 20 -14.11 35.06 -4.18
C HIS A 20 -13.90 34.04 -3.09
N ALA A 21 -12.68 33.42 -3.01
CA ALA A 21 -12.37 32.35 -2.07
C ALA A 21 -13.44 31.24 -2.08
N THR A 22 -13.91 30.89 -3.30
CA THR A 22 -15.12 30.07 -3.52
C THR A 22 -15.10 28.74 -2.78
N PHE A 23 -13.94 28.15 -2.57
CA PHE A 23 -13.80 26.81 -1.99
C PHE A 23 -13.20 26.83 -0.57
N GLU A 24 -12.98 28.00 0.00
CA GLU A 24 -12.47 28.12 1.36
C GLU A 24 -13.52 27.69 2.40
N MET A 25 -13.11 26.82 3.31
CA MET A 25 -13.92 26.39 4.43
C MET A 25 -13.66 27.30 5.65
N PRO A 26 -14.70 27.86 6.29
CA PRO A 26 -14.52 28.67 7.49
C PRO A 26 -13.72 27.98 8.57
N ASP A 27 -12.95 28.73 9.36
CA ASP A 27 -12.13 28.20 10.44
C ASP A 27 -12.93 27.62 11.62
N GLY A 28 -14.20 27.95 11.74
CA GLY A 28 -15.09 27.42 12.77
C GLY A 28 -15.54 25.99 12.48
N ILE A 29 -16.33 25.43 13.39
CA ILE A 29 -17.03 24.17 13.15
C ILE A 29 -18.36 24.51 12.50
N PRO A 30 -18.57 24.19 11.22
CA PRO A 30 -19.82 24.49 10.54
C PRO A 30 -20.93 23.52 11.00
N ASP A 31 -22.18 23.98 10.95
CA ASP A 31 -23.33 23.10 11.15
C ASP A 31 -23.53 22.20 9.93
N GLY A 32 -23.92 20.94 10.16
CA GLY A 32 -24.26 20.00 9.09
C GLY A 32 -23.27 18.83 8.93
N GLU A 33 -23.52 18.05 7.89
CA GLU A 33 -22.68 16.87 7.58
C GLU A 33 -21.35 17.28 6.95
N LYS A 34 -20.26 16.68 7.43
CA LYS A 34 -18.95 16.86 6.83
C LYS A 34 -18.74 15.90 5.64
N LYS A 35 -17.80 16.29 4.78
CA LYS A 35 -17.14 15.40 3.81
C LYS A 35 -15.67 15.78 3.72
N TYR A 36 -14.81 15.01 4.38
CA TYR A 36 -13.38 15.19 4.31
C TYR A 36 -12.80 14.24 3.25
N VAL A 37 -12.37 14.81 2.13
CA VAL A 37 -11.74 14.07 1.03
C VAL A 37 -10.29 14.50 0.95
N LEU A 38 -9.40 13.52 0.90
CA LEU A 38 -7.97 13.74 0.97
C LEU A 38 -7.25 13.10 -0.23
N ASP A 39 -6.31 13.85 -0.79
CA ASP A 39 -5.32 13.37 -1.74
C ASP A 39 -4.01 13.05 -1.03
N MET A 40 -3.26 12.10 -1.54
CA MET A 40 -1.86 11.97 -1.16
C MET A 40 -1.09 13.16 -1.73
N PHE A 41 -0.61 14.05 -0.87
CA PHE A 41 0.05 15.27 -1.30
C PHE A 41 1.41 14.96 -1.97
N PRO A 42 1.77 15.71 -3.03
CA PRO A 42 2.91 15.37 -3.85
C PRO A 42 4.24 15.80 -3.25
N TYR A 43 5.32 15.11 -3.64
CA TYR A 43 6.68 15.61 -3.52
C TYR A 43 6.97 16.58 -4.68
N PRO A 44 7.27 17.89 -4.41
CA PRO A 44 7.48 18.89 -5.46
C PRO A 44 8.84 18.70 -6.15
N SER A 45 8.88 17.94 -7.23
CA SER A 45 10.07 17.69 -8.05
C SER A 45 10.32 18.81 -9.07
N GLY A 46 11.56 18.98 -9.54
CA GLY A 46 11.96 20.08 -10.43
C GLY A 46 11.28 20.14 -11.78
N ASP A 47 10.71 19.05 -12.27
CA ASP A 47 10.09 18.99 -13.60
C ASP A 47 8.58 19.25 -13.61
N GLY A 48 7.98 19.48 -12.45
CA GLY A 48 6.55 19.65 -12.31
C GLY A 48 5.78 18.33 -12.37
N LEU A 49 4.46 18.45 -12.53
CA LEU A 49 3.54 17.31 -12.67
C LEU A 49 3.70 16.62 -14.03
N HIS A 50 3.43 15.33 -14.07
CA HIS A 50 3.09 14.61 -15.30
C HIS A 50 1.63 14.19 -15.27
N VAL A 51 1.04 13.84 -16.43
CA VAL A 51 -0.40 13.50 -16.53
C VAL A 51 -0.87 12.32 -15.66
N GLY A 52 0.00 11.60 -15.01
CA GLY A 52 -0.40 10.58 -14.04
C GLY A 52 -0.73 11.11 -12.64
N HIS A 53 -0.32 12.35 -12.30
CA HIS A 53 -0.64 12.95 -10.99
C HIS A 53 -2.08 13.46 -10.91
N PRO A 54 -2.61 14.19 -11.92
CA PRO A 54 -3.95 14.76 -11.81
C PRO A 54 -5.09 13.73 -11.79
N GLU A 55 -4.85 12.46 -12.10
CA GLU A 55 -5.90 11.43 -12.11
C GLU A 55 -6.61 11.29 -10.76
N GLY A 56 -5.85 11.10 -9.68
CA GLY A 56 -6.38 11.05 -8.31
C GLY A 56 -7.03 12.36 -7.92
N TYR A 57 -6.37 13.48 -8.21
CA TYR A 57 -6.82 14.84 -7.88
C TYR A 57 -8.12 15.22 -8.60
N THR A 58 -8.29 14.76 -9.84
CA THR A 58 -9.54 14.95 -10.59
C THR A 58 -10.67 14.13 -9.97
N ALA A 59 -10.40 12.90 -9.57
CA ALA A 59 -11.38 12.03 -8.93
C ALA A 59 -11.87 12.61 -7.59
N THR A 60 -10.97 13.08 -6.74
CA THR A 60 -11.32 13.73 -5.46
C THR A 60 -12.07 15.04 -5.67
N ASP A 61 -11.67 15.84 -6.67
CA ASP A 61 -12.34 17.10 -6.98
C ASP A 61 -13.79 16.91 -7.44
N ILE A 62 -14.05 15.88 -8.27
CA ILE A 62 -15.42 15.53 -8.69
C ILE A 62 -16.28 15.17 -7.48
N VAL A 63 -15.76 14.32 -6.57
CA VAL A 63 -16.47 13.95 -5.34
C VAL A 63 -16.72 15.16 -4.45
N CYS A 64 -15.75 16.06 -4.32
CA CYS A 64 -15.85 17.27 -3.52
C CYS A 64 -16.90 18.25 -4.07
N ARG A 65 -16.91 18.49 -5.38
CA ARG A 65 -17.93 19.34 -6.02
C ARG A 65 -19.32 18.74 -5.87
N TYR A 66 -19.48 17.44 -6.12
CA TYR A 66 -20.74 16.74 -5.91
C TYR A 66 -21.23 16.84 -4.45
N ALA A 67 -20.33 16.65 -3.48
CA ALA A 67 -20.68 16.74 -2.06
C ALA A 67 -21.12 18.16 -1.65
N ARG A 68 -20.47 19.22 -2.18
CA ARG A 68 -20.91 20.61 -1.96
C ARG A 68 -22.31 20.84 -2.52
N MET A 69 -22.60 20.34 -3.73
CA MET A 69 -23.93 20.43 -4.33
C MET A 69 -24.99 19.62 -3.56
N GLN A 70 -24.57 18.65 -2.74
CA GLN A 70 -25.44 17.95 -1.78
C GLN A 70 -25.65 18.72 -0.47
N GLY A 71 -25.01 19.89 -0.31
CA GLY A 71 -25.08 20.72 0.89
C GLY A 71 -24.18 20.28 2.04
N LYS A 72 -23.17 19.45 1.77
CA LYS A 72 -22.19 19.00 2.77
C LYS A 72 -21.08 20.04 2.96
N ASN A 73 -20.52 20.07 4.16
CA ASN A 73 -19.31 20.82 4.46
C ASN A 73 -18.10 20.04 3.95
N VAL A 74 -17.40 20.53 2.94
CA VAL A 74 -16.33 19.81 2.26
C VAL A 74 -14.97 20.36 2.66
N LEU A 75 -14.13 19.51 3.25
CA LEU A 75 -12.70 19.78 3.44
C LEU A 75 -11.92 19.07 2.33
N HIS A 76 -11.34 19.86 1.42
CA HIS A 76 -10.51 19.42 0.30
C HIS A 76 -9.29 20.31 0.21
N THR A 77 -8.12 19.77 0.53
CA THR A 77 -6.91 20.54 0.79
C THR A 77 -5.73 20.00 0.00
N MET A 78 -4.72 20.85 -0.20
CA MET A 78 -3.47 20.49 -0.86
C MET A 78 -2.29 21.07 -0.08
N GLY A 79 -1.16 20.36 -0.12
CA GLY A 79 0.11 20.75 0.50
C GLY A 79 1.28 20.01 -0.14
N TRP A 80 2.46 20.10 0.50
CA TRP A 80 3.72 19.67 -0.11
C TRP A 80 4.54 18.81 0.85
N ASP A 81 4.81 17.56 0.44
CA ASP A 81 5.82 16.72 1.09
C ASP A 81 7.19 17.12 0.58
N SER A 82 7.86 18.05 1.29
CA SER A 82 8.94 18.86 0.71
C SER A 82 10.33 18.52 1.24
N PHE A 83 10.45 17.74 2.32
CA PHE A 83 11.72 17.21 2.77
C PHE A 83 12.14 16.02 1.90
N GLY A 84 13.43 15.68 1.88
CA GLY A 84 13.91 14.46 1.27
C GLY A 84 15.13 14.61 0.38
N LEU A 85 15.65 13.47 -0.05
CA LEU A 85 16.91 13.31 -0.78
C LEU A 85 17.00 14.05 -2.13
N PRO A 86 15.93 14.18 -2.95
CA PRO A 86 16.08 14.83 -4.26
C PRO A 86 16.52 16.29 -4.21
N ALA A 87 15.97 17.07 -3.27
CA ALA A 87 16.33 18.47 -3.10
C ALA A 87 17.78 18.61 -2.57
N GLU A 88 18.17 17.72 -1.65
CA GLU A 88 19.53 17.70 -1.11
C GLU A 88 20.56 17.29 -2.17
N GLN A 89 20.27 16.28 -3.00
CA GLN A 89 21.15 15.90 -4.12
C GLN A 89 21.31 17.02 -5.15
N HIS A 90 20.24 17.78 -5.39
CA HIS A 90 20.32 18.97 -6.24
C HIS A 90 21.23 20.04 -5.62
N ALA A 91 21.10 20.28 -4.31
CA ALA A 91 21.97 21.20 -3.56
C ALA A 91 23.43 20.77 -3.63
N ILE A 92 23.74 19.50 -3.44
CA ILE A 92 25.10 18.94 -3.55
C ILE A 92 25.69 19.21 -4.95
N LYS A 93 24.90 19.02 -6.01
CA LYS A 93 25.36 19.19 -7.40
C LYS A 93 25.54 20.66 -7.82
N THR A 94 24.68 21.54 -7.30
CA THR A 94 24.58 22.92 -7.81
C THR A 94 25.13 23.98 -6.84
N GLY A 95 25.35 23.63 -5.57
CA GLY A 95 25.63 24.57 -4.49
C GLY A 95 24.43 25.47 -4.10
N THR A 96 23.21 25.15 -4.58
CA THR A 96 22.01 25.93 -4.27
C THR A 96 21.37 25.35 -3.02
N HIS A 97 21.00 26.21 -2.05
CA HIS A 97 20.35 25.78 -0.83
C HIS A 97 19.06 24.98 -1.14
N PRO A 98 18.78 23.81 -0.48
CA PRO A 98 17.62 22.97 -0.78
C PRO A 98 16.29 23.72 -0.69
N ARG A 99 16.14 24.64 0.25
CA ARG A 99 14.94 25.48 0.44
C ARG A 99 14.58 26.25 -0.84
N VAL A 100 15.56 26.91 -1.47
CA VAL A 100 15.34 27.71 -2.68
C VAL A 100 14.79 26.85 -3.83
N THR A 101 15.36 25.68 -4.01
CA THR A 101 14.88 24.73 -5.02
C THR A 101 13.49 24.21 -4.70
N THR A 102 13.23 23.87 -3.44
CA THR A 102 11.94 23.36 -2.96
C THR A 102 10.84 24.40 -3.15
N GLU A 103 11.04 25.65 -2.71
CA GLU A 103 10.06 26.75 -2.87
C GLU A 103 9.73 26.99 -4.34
N LYS A 104 10.75 27.05 -5.21
CA LYS A 104 10.54 27.17 -6.66
C LYS A 104 9.70 26.03 -7.24
N ASN A 105 9.94 24.80 -6.79
CA ASN A 105 9.20 23.64 -7.26
C ASN A 105 7.75 23.67 -6.76
N ILE A 106 7.54 24.06 -5.49
CA ILE A 106 6.19 24.24 -4.92
C ILE A 106 5.40 25.26 -5.76
N ASP A 107 6.01 26.41 -6.08
CA ASP A 107 5.36 27.43 -6.89
C ASP A 107 4.93 26.92 -8.28
N ASN A 108 5.79 26.09 -8.91
CA ASN A 108 5.44 25.48 -10.19
C ASN A 108 4.29 24.47 -10.06
N PHE A 109 4.34 23.59 -9.06
CA PHE A 109 3.26 22.62 -8.81
C PHE A 109 1.93 23.32 -8.47
N ARG A 110 1.97 24.33 -7.60
CA ARG A 110 0.79 25.14 -7.26
C ARG A 110 0.19 25.77 -8.49
N ARG A 111 1.01 26.37 -9.37
CA ARG A 111 0.55 26.95 -10.64
C ARG A 111 -0.14 25.90 -11.52
N GLN A 112 0.48 24.72 -11.67
CA GLN A 112 -0.08 23.62 -12.47
C GLN A 112 -1.41 23.12 -11.91
N LEU A 113 -1.50 22.90 -10.59
CA LEU A 113 -2.75 22.45 -9.94
C LEU A 113 -3.86 23.51 -10.05
N LYS A 114 -3.54 24.79 -9.86
CA LYS A 114 -4.50 25.90 -10.06
C LYS A 114 -4.99 25.97 -11.49
N SER A 115 -4.13 25.75 -12.47
CA SER A 115 -4.52 25.76 -13.89
C SER A 115 -5.49 24.62 -14.27
N LEU A 116 -5.57 23.56 -13.46
CA LEU A 116 -6.52 22.46 -13.63
C LEU A 116 -7.89 22.75 -12.99
N GLY A 117 -8.02 23.86 -12.27
CA GLY A 117 -9.29 24.32 -11.69
C GLY A 117 -9.81 23.46 -10.56
N PHE A 118 -8.94 22.80 -9.78
CA PHE A 118 -9.35 22.03 -8.62
C PHE A 118 -9.94 22.88 -7.50
N SER A 119 -10.94 22.37 -6.81
CA SER A 119 -11.66 23.06 -5.73
C SER A 119 -10.98 22.88 -4.37
N TYR A 120 -9.65 23.06 -4.33
CA TYR A 120 -8.88 23.02 -3.07
C TYR A 120 -9.10 24.28 -2.25
N ASP A 121 -9.14 24.11 -0.94
CA ASP A 121 -9.03 25.20 0.03
C ASP A 121 -7.55 25.60 0.19
N TRP A 122 -7.08 26.51 -0.65
CA TRP A 122 -5.69 26.99 -0.65
C TRP A 122 -5.30 27.79 0.60
N SER A 123 -6.30 28.24 1.41
CA SER A 123 -6.02 28.91 2.67
C SER A 123 -5.43 27.99 3.74
N ARG A 124 -5.50 26.67 3.51
CA ARG A 124 -5.00 25.60 4.37
C ARG A 124 -3.72 24.93 3.86
N GLU A 125 -3.15 25.49 2.79
CA GLU A 125 -1.89 25.01 2.22
C GLU A 125 -0.73 25.15 3.22
N PHE A 126 0.16 24.15 3.24
CA PHE A 126 1.45 24.18 3.94
C PHE A 126 2.45 23.22 3.27
N ALA A 127 3.73 23.39 3.61
CA ALA A 127 4.82 22.47 3.25
C ALA A 127 5.35 21.77 4.51
N THR A 128 5.76 20.52 4.40
CA THR A 128 6.40 19.81 5.53
C THR A 128 7.69 20.48 5.99
N THR A 129 8.29 21.32 5.13
CA THR A 129 9.49 22.14 5.43
C THR A 129 9.21 23.43 6.16
N ASP A 130 7.93 23.78 6.38
CA ASP A 130 7.58 24.99 7.12
C ASP A 130 7.83 24.78 8.62
N PRO A 131 8.57 25.71 9.31
CA PRO A 131 8.83 25.58 10.74
C PRO A 131 7.56 25.46 11.59
N ASP A 132 6.50 26.17 11.25
CA ASP A 132 5.19 26.12 11.92
C ASP A 132 4.50 24.76 11.73
N TYR A 133 4.82 24.03 10.66
CA TYR A 133 4.35 22.67 10.44
C TYR A 133 5.21 21.63 11.20
N TYR A 134 6.52 21.59 10.96
CA TYR A 134 7.35 20.54 11.56
C TYR A 134 7.59 20.74 13.06
N ARG A 135 7.28 21.89 13.64
CA ARG A 135 7.12 22.07 15.10
C ARG A 135 6.23 20.96 15.67
N TRP A 136 5.14 20.65 14.99
CA TRP A 136 4.18 19.66 15.45
C TRP A 136 4.61 18.23 15.11
N THR A 137 5.36 18.01 14.03
CA THR A 137 6.05 16.74 13.80
C THR A 137 7.01 16.42 14.95
N GLN A 138 7.78 17.42 15.39
CA GLN A 138 8.67 17.31 16.54
C GLN A 138 7.90 17.04 17.84
N TRP A 139 6.81 17.73 18.05
CA TRP A 139 5.95 17.53 19.21
C TRP A 139 5.35 16.10 19.24
N ILE A 140 4.87 15.60 18.11
CA ILE A 140 4.36 14.21 18.02
C ILE A 140 5.49 13.21 18.30
N PHE A 141 6.69 13.45 17.76
CA PHE A 141 7.85 12.62 18.11
C PHE A 141 8.10 12.63 19.64
N LEU A 142 7.98 13.76 20.31
CA LEU A 142 8.09 13.83 21.76
C LEU A 142 6.98 13.08 22.49
N GLN A 143 5.76 13.00 21.92
CA GLN A 143 4.70 12.13 22.46
C GLN A 143 5.10 10.65 22.38
N LEU A 144 5.70 10.20 21.25
CA LEU A 144 6.21 8.83 21.14
C LEU A 144 7.39 8.58 22.11
N PHE A 145 8.27 9.56 22.28
CA PHE A 145 9.38 9.51 23.22
C PHE A 145 8.89 9.44 24.68
N ASP A 146 7.81 10.15 25.04
CA ASP A 146 7.18 10.12 26.36
C ASP A 146 6.20 8.95 26.55
N THR A 147 6.18 7.96 25.64
CA THR A 147 5.24 6.85 25.72
C THR A 147 5.95 5.51 25.84
N TRP A 148 5.44 4.64 26.72
CA TRP A 148 5.72 3.21 26.76
C TRP A 148 4.45 2.42 26.46
N PHE A 149 4.58 1.18 26.01
CA PHE A 149 3.43 0.33 25.67
C PHE A 149 3.18 -0.69 26.79
N ASP A 150 2.02 -0.58 27.44
CA ASP A 150 1.52 -1.52 28.47
C ASP A 150 0.72 -2.62 27.77
N ALA A 151 1.36 -3.74 27.48
CA ALA A 151 0.79 -4.83 26.68
C ALA A 151 -0.39 -5.53 27.37
N ASP A 152 -0.43 -5.54 28.71
CA ASP A 152 -1.43 -6.27 29.49
C ASP A 152 -2.63 -5.38 29.88
N ARG A 153 -2.64 -4.09 29.46
CA ARG A 153 -3.67 -3.14 29.85
C ARG A 153 -4.96 -3.35 29.05
N GLU A 154 -6.00 -3.83 29.71
CA GLU A 154 -7.37 -3.76 29.17
C GLU A 154 -7.97 -2.37 29.38
N TRP A 155 -8.59 -1.81 28.37
CA TRP A 155 -9.23 -0.49 28.41
C TRP A 155 -10.28 -0.32 27.32
N THR A 156 -11.24 0.58 27.56
CA THR A 156 -12.26 0.93 26.59
C THR A 156 -11.96 2.30 25.99
N GLY A 157 -11.85 2.37 24.68
CA GLY A 157 -11.57 3.60 23.96
C GLY A 157 -12.77 4.55 23.89
N PRO A 158 -12.58 5.80 23.40
CA PRO A 158 -13.65 6.75 23.15
C PRO A 158 -14.72 6.22 22.16
N ASP A 159 -14.36 5.31 21.28
CA ASP A 159 -15.23 4.59 20.35
C ASP A 159 -16.07 3.47 20.98
N GLY A 160 -15.95 3.25 22.28
CA GLY A 160 -16.66 2.23 23.04
C GLY A 160 -16.15 0.79 22.87
N LYS A 161 -15.10 0.57 22.08
CA LYS A 161 -14.48 -0.75 21.91
C LYS A 161 -13.45 -1.03 23.01
N THR A 162 -13.48 -2.26 23.55
CA THR A 162 -12.48 -2.76 24.50
C THR A 162 -11.28 -3.30 23.74
N ARG A 163 -10.08 -2.94 24.20
CA ARG A 163 -8.78 -3.33 23.62
C ARG A 163 -7.84 -3.81 24.72
N THR A 164 -6.91 -4.68 24.33
CA THR A 164 -5.74 -5.04 25.14
C THR A 164 -4.50 -4.34 24.56
N GLY A 165 -3.64 -3.85 25.43
CA GLY A 165 -2.46 -3.05 25.08
C GLY A 165 -2.78 -1.56 24.89
N LYS A 166 -2.00 -0.69 25.55
CA LYS A 166 -2.17 0.76 25.53
C LYS A 166 -0.83 1.49 25.64
N GLY A 167 -0.63 2.48 24.79
CA GLY A 167 0.43 3.48 24.98
C GLY A 167 0.13 4.39 26.17
N ARG A 168 1.07 4.50 27.12
CA ARG A 168 0.92 5.25 28.37
C ARG A 168 2.10 6.18 28.58
N PRO A 169 1.93 7.29 29.35
CA PRO A 169 3.04 8.17 29.71
C PRO A 169 4.18 7.38 30.35
N ILE A 170 5.43 7.70 29.99
CA ILE A 170 6.61 7.04 30.52
C ILE A 170 6.76 7.18 32.06
N SER A 171 6.19 8.24 32.61
CA SER A 171 6.13 8.50 34.04
C SER A 171 5.28 7.45 34.81
N GLU A 172 4.40 6.73 34.11
CA GLU A 172 3.56 5.66 34.67
C GLU A 172 4.21 4.27 34.55
N LEU A 173 5.42 4.19 33.93
CA LEU A 173 6.14 2.92 33.84
C LEU A 173 6.53 2.43 35.25
N PRO A 174 6.15 1.20 35.63
CA PRO A 174 6.60 0.61 36.91
C PRO A 174 8.12 0.44 36.91
N ILE A 175 8.79 1.05 37.88
CA ILE A 175 10.26 0.95 38.03
C ILE A 175 10.59 -0.12 39.06
N PRO A 176 11.41 -1.15 38.74
CA PRO A 176 11.87 -2.16 39.72
C PRO A 176 12.65 -1.52 40.89
N GLU A 177 12.51 -2.09 42.07
CA GLU A 177 13.12 -1.56 43.31
C GLU A 177 14.66 -1.48 43.22
N ASP A 178 15.29 -2.45 42.59
CA ASP A 178 16.75 -2.49 42.36
C ASP A 178 17.22 -1.37 41.43
N VAL A 179 16.45 -1.09 40.38
CA VAL A 179 16.69 0.02 39.43
C VAL A 179 16.54 1.37 40.14
N GLN A 180 15.50 1.49 40.97
CA GLN A 180 15.28 2.72 41.75
C GLN A 180 16.38 2.94 42.80
N ALA A 181 16.87 1.88 43.45
CA ALA A 181 17.99 1.93 44.40
C ALA A 181 19.33 2.30 43.70
N ALA A 182 19.50 2.00 42.42
CA ALA A 182 20.68 2.34 41.62
C ALA A 182 20.77 3.85 41.23
N GLY A 183 19.71 4.61 41.50
CA GLY A 183 19.69 6.09 41.33
C GLY A 183 19.09 6.56 39.99
N GLU A 184 18.96 7.89 39.85
CA GLU A 184 18.25 8.56 38.75
C GLU A 184 18.72 8.13 37.33
N ALA A 185 20.01 8.02 37.13
CA ALA A 185 20.57 7.61 35.84
C ALA A 185 20.16 6.18 35.43
N ALA A 186 20.03 5.27 36.43
CA ALA A 186 19.54 3.90 36.19
C ALA A 186 18.06 3.91 35.82
N VAL A 187 17.23 4.69 36.53
CA VAL A 187 15.81 4.85 36.25
C VAL A 187 15.60 5.40 34.85
N ARG A 188 16.33 6.44 34.44
CA ARG A 188 16.25 7.03 33.07
C ARG A 188 16.64 6.03 31.99
N ARG A 189 17.72 5.26 32.18
CA ARG A 189 18.10 4.21 31.21
C ARG A 189 17.06 3.11 31.14
N TYR A 190 16.43 2.74 32.26
CA TYR A 190 15.33 1.78 32.27
C TYR A 190 14.12 2.32 31.49
N GLN A 191 13.72 3.57 31.73
CA GLN A 191 12.68 4.23 30.95
C GLN A 191 13.02 4.28 29.47
N ASP A 192 14.24 4.69 29.09
CA ASP A 192 14.68 4.78 27.70
C ASP A 192 14.60 3.43 26.97
N SER A 193 14.84 2.32 27.68
CA SER A 193 14.68 0.97 27.11
C SER A 193 13.23 0.56 26.84
N HIS A 194 12.24 1.25 27.42
CA HIS A 194 10.81 0.96 27.29
C HIS A 194 10.04 1.96 26.43
N ARG A 195 10.64 3.12 26.09
CA ARG A 195 10.02 4.14 25.23
C ARG A 195 9.65 3.60 23.86
N LEU A 196 8.61 4.15 23.25
CA LEU A 196 8.28 3.86 21.85
C LEU A 196 9.33 4.44 20.88
N ALA A 197 9.89 5.61 21.17
CA ALA A 197 11.04 6.14 20.45
C ALA A 197 12.31 5.92 21.28
N TYR A 198 13.26 5.15 20.78
CA TYR A 198 14.47 4.76 21.50
C TYR A 198 15.70 4.72 20.59
N GLN A 199 16.88 4.79 21.16
CA GLN A 199 18.14 4.63 20.43
C GLN A 199 18.64 3.18 20.51
N HIS A 200 19.08 2.67 19.36
CA HIS A 200 19.65 1.34 19.25
C HIS A 200 20.82 1.31 18.28
N GLU A 201 21.83 0.51 18.58
CA GLU A 201 22.91 0.23 17.65
C GLU A 201 22.50 -0.92 16.73
N ALA A 202 22.11 -0.57 15.51
CA ALA A 202 21.59 -1.51 14.54
C ALA A 202 22.51 -1.68 13.33
N PRO A 203 22.59 -2.86 12.71
CA PRO A 203 23.18 -3.03 11.40
C PRO A 203 22.27 -2.35 10.37
N VAL A 204 22.80 -1.34 9.66
CA VAL A 204 22.05 -0.52 8.71
C VAL A 204 22.69 -0.54 7.32
N ASN A 205 21.89 -0.22 6.32
CA ASN A 205 22.33 -0.09 4.92
C ASN A 205 22.94 1.30 4.74
N TRP A 206 24.25 1.43 4.85
CA TRP A 206 24.98 2.67 4.65
C TRP A 206 25.37 2.85 3.18
N CYS A 207 25.02 3.97 2.58
CA CYS A 207 25.46 4.33 1.24
C CYS A 207 26.51 5.46 1.32
N PRO A 208 27.81 5.18 1.14
CA PRO A 208 28.86 6.20 1.23
C PRO A 208 28.70 7.35 0.23
N ALA A 209 28.24 7.05 -0.98
CA ALA A 209 28.04 8.04 -2.05
C ALA A 209 26.87 8.99 -1.75
N LEU A 210 25.84 8.54 -1.04
CA LEU A 210 24.71 9.36 -0.62
C LEU A 210 24.91 9.96 0.78
N GLY A 211 25.90 9.47 1.54
CA GLY A 211 26.21 9.90 2.90
C GLY A 211 25.07 9.66 3.90
N THR A 212 24.27 8.62 3.70
CA THR A 212 23.09 8.34 4.54
C THR A 212 22.79 6.86 4.65
N VAL A 213 22.06 6.51 5.69
CA VAL A 213 21.42 5.20 5.84
C VAL A 213 20.19 5.11 4.92
N LEU A 214 20.00 3.96 4.31
CA LEU A 214 18.86 3.62 3.47
C LEU A 214 17.97 2.60 4.18
N ALA A 215 16.66 2.76 4.05
CA ALA A 215 15.71 1.71 4.43
C ALA A 215 15.87 0.49 3.51
N ASN A 216 15.36 -0.66 3.91
CA ASN A 216 15.48 -1.88 3.09
C ASN A 216 14.81 -1.71 1.72
N GLU A 217 13.72 -0.96 1.66
CA GLU A 217 12.95 -0.65 0.45
C GLU A 217 13.70 0.30 -0.51
N GLU A 218 14.74 0.99 -0.02
CA GLU A 218 15.60 1.90 -0.81
C GLU A 218 16.86 1.19 -1.38
N VAL A 219 16.98 -0.14 -1.16
CA VAL A 219 18.11 -0.95 -1.63
C VAL A 219 17.60 -1.99 -2.63
N THR A 220 18.24 -2.05 -3.80
CA THR A 220 17.89 -3.02 -4.84
C THR A 220 18.38 -4.44 -4.48
N ALA A 221 17.90 -5.45 -5.21
CA ALA A 221 18.32 -6.84 -5.03
C ALA A 221 19.83 -7.04 -5.26
N GLU A 222 20.49 -6.16 -6.03
CA GLU A 222 21.93 -6.18 -6.31
C GLU A 222 22.77 -5.49 -5.21
N GLY A 223 22.14 -5.10 -4.09
CA GLY A 223 22.82 -4.42 -2.98
C GLY A 223 23.23 -2.98 -3.27
N LYS A 224 22.49 -2.30 -4.13
CA LYS A 224 22.73 -0.91 -4.51
C LYS A 224 21.58 -0.01 -4.09
N SER A 225 21.84 1.29 -3.98
CA SER A 225 20.79 2.27 -3.74
C SER A 225 19.85 2.36 -4.96
N GLU A 226 18.53 2.38 -4.74
CA GLU A 226 17.52 2.59 -5.78
C GLU A 226 17.81 3.88 -6.58
N ARG A 227 18.32 4.90 -5.89
CA ARG A 227 18.69 6.18 -6.50
C ARG A 227 20.19 6.25 -6.72
N GLY A 228 20.60 6.35 -7.97
CA GLY A 228 21.98 6.56 -8.38
C GLY A 228 22.83 5.29 -8.49
N ASP A 229 22.24 4.12 -8.22
CA ASP A 229 22.87 2.79 -8.40
C ASP A 229 24.23 2.68 -7.68
N HIS A 230 24.33 3.26 -6.47
CA HIS A 230 25.56 3.29 -5.66
C HIS A 230 25.66 2.05 -4.76
N PRO A 231 26.86 1.52 -4.56
CA PRO A 231 27.09 0.42 -3.62
C PRO A 231 26.62 0.78 -2.20
N VAL A 232 26.00 -0.18 -1.54
CA VAL A 232 25.53 -0.06 -0.15
C VAL A 232 26.33 -1.01 0.73
N GLU A 233 26.75 -0.52 1.89
CA GLU A 233 27.55 -1.27 2.87
C GLU A 233 26.73 -1.50 4.14
N ARG A 234 26.91 -2.67 4.77
CA ARG A 234 26.37 -2.92 6.10
C ARG A 234 27.30 -2.35 7.17
N ARG A 235 26.74 -1.48 8.04
CA ARG A 235 27.47 -0.91 9.19
C ARG A 235 26.60 -0.91 10.44
N LYS A 236 27.22 -1.08 11.60
CA LYS A 236 26.54 -0.86 12.88
C LYS A 236 26.59 0.62 13.20
N LEU A 237 25.43 1.25 13.27
CA LEU A 237 25.29 2.67 13.62
C LEU A 237 24.21 2.84 14.70
N ARG A 238 24.42 3.78 15.60
CA ARG A 238 23.39 4.19 16.55
C ARG A 238 22.32 4.97 15.83
N GLN A 239 21.07 4.49 15.93
CA GLN A 239 19.92 5.03 15.21
C GLN A 239 18.73 5.23 16.15
N TRP A 240 17.88 6.20 15.85
CA TRP A 240 16.56 6.28 16.42
C TRP A 240 15.66 5.23 15.78
N MET A 241 14.95 4.51 16.64
CA MET A 241 13.99 3.47 16.27
C MET A 241 12.63 3.82 16.84
N LEU A 242 11.54 3.52 16.11
CA LEU A 242 10.19 3.58 16.64
C LEU A 242 9.64 2.16 16.79
N ARG A 243 9.13 1.83 17.98
CA ARG A 243 8.63 0.50 18.39
C ARG A 243 7.25 0.24 17.81
N ILE A 244 7.13 0.26 16.48
CA ILE A 244 5.89 -0.08 15.76
C ILE A 244 5.44 -1.51 16.04
N THR A 245 6.38 -2.42 16.35
CA THR A 245 6.10 -3.81 16.71
C THR A 245 5.18 -3.94 17.93
N ALA A 246 5.21 -3.00 18.86
CA ALA A 246 4.31 -2.96 20.00
C ALA A 246 2.82 -2.83 19.60
N TYR A 247 2.55 -2.27 18.43
CA TYR A 247 1.20 -2.09 17.89
C TYR A 247 0.83 -3.12 16.81
N ALA A 248 1.69 -4.11 16.54
CA ALA A 248 1.52 -5.06 15.45
C ALA A 248 0.15 -5.77 15.46
N GLU A 249 -0.31 -6.21 16.66
CA GLU A 249 -1.62 -6.84 16.83
C GLU A 249 -2.75 -5.90 16.40
N ARG A 250 -2.80 -4.69 16.97
CA ARG A 250 -3.83 -3.70 16.68
C ARG A 250 -3.78 -3.21 15.24
N LEU A 251 -2.58 -3.05 14.66
CA LEU A 251 -2.40 -2.71 13.24
C LEU A 251 -2.96 -3.79 12.31
N SER A 252 -2.89 -5.06 12.73
CA SER A 252 -3.42 -6.18 11.95
C SER A 252 -4.94 -6.36 12.12
N GLU A 253 -5.44 -6.34 13.35
CA GLU A 253 -6.84 -6.64 13.66
C GLU A 253 -7.80 -5.53 13.25
N GLU A 254 -7.43 -4.26 13.51
CA GLU A 254 -8.30 -3.12 13.21
C GLU A 254 -8.39 -2.80 11.70
N LEU A 255 -7.66 -3.53 10.81
CA LEU A 255 -7.85 -3.49 9.36
C LEU A 255 -9.24 -3.98 8.93
N GLU A 256 -9.89 -4.85 9.72
CA GLU A 256 -11.22 -5.38 9.37
C GLU A 256 -12.29 -4.29 9.37
N ASP A 257 -12.15 -3.28 10.22
CA ASP A 257 -13.09 -2.19 10.38
C ASP A 257 -13.01 -1.14 9.24
N LEU A 258 -12.03 -1.25 8.33
CA LEU A 258 -11.76 -0.26 7.29
C LEU A 258 -12.37 -0.66 5.94
N ASP A 259 -12.94 0.33 5.22
CA ASP A 259 -13.39 0.18 3.81
C ASP A 259 -12.20 0.40 2.86
N TRP A 260 -11.24 -0.53 2.90
CA TRP A 260 -10.01 -0.50 2.12
C TRP A 260 -9.96 -1.67 1.14
N PRO A 261 -9.26 -1.53 -0.01
CA PRO A 261 -9.07 -2.63 -0.96
C PRO A 261 -8.45 -3.86 -0.28
N ASP A 262 -8.98 -5.05 -0.58
CA ASP A 262 -8.47 -6.31 -0.02
C ASP A 262 -6.98 -6.53 -0.29
N SER A 263 -6.50 -6.08 -1.45
CA SER A 263 -5.09 -6.13 -1.82
C SER A 263 -4.21 -5.32 -0.86
N VAL A 264 -4.63 -4.12 -0.44
CA VAL A 264 -3.91 -3.29 0.52
C VAL A 264 -3.94 -3.92 1.91
N LYS A 265 -5.11 -4.40 2.35
CA LYS A 265 -5.23 -5.13 3.62
C LYS A 265 -4.31 -6.36 3.64
N ALA A 266 -4.28 -7.11 2.56
CA ALA A 266 -3.39 -8.27 2.41
C ALA A 266 -1.91 -7.88 2.44
N LEU A 267 -1.52 -6.79 1.74
CA LEU A 267 -0.15 -6.28 1.78
C LEU A 267 0.26 -5.88 3.21
N GLN A 268 -0.58 -5.16 3.95
CA GLN A 268 -0.28 -4.79 5.33
C GLN A 268 -0.20 -6.02 6.24
N ARG A 269 -1.15 -6.97 6.17
CA ARG A 269 -1.10 -8.21 6.94
C ARG A 269 0.15 -9.03 6.65
N ASN A 270 0.50 -9.17 5.37
CA ASN A 270 1.71 -9.88 4.96
C ASN A 270 2.98 -9.17 5.43
N TRP A 271 3.01 -7.84 5.44
CA TRP A 271 4.13 -7.05 5.96
C TRP A 271 4.27 -7.18 7.47
N ILE A 272 3.15 -7.07 8.21
CA ILE A 272 3.11 -7.30 9.66
C ILE A 272 3.51 -8.76 9.95
N GLY A 273 3.04 -9.71 9.13
CA GLY A 273 3.47 -11.09 9.16
C GLY A 273 3.19 -11.77 10.50
N LYS A 274 1.94 -11.64 11.01
CA LYS A 274 1.48 -12.36 12.21
C LYS A 274 1.60 -13.86 11.99
N SER A 275 2.31 -14.53 12.85
CA SER A 275 2.43 -15.98 12.87
C SER A 275 2.08 -16.56 14.23
N LEU A 276 1.28 -17.62 14.21
CA LEU A 276 0.93 -18.39 15.40
C LEU A 276 1.89 -19.58 15.51
N GLY A 277 2.42 -19.81 16.69
CA GLY A 277 3.36 -20.87 16.93
C GLY A 277 3.54 -21.16 18.42
N ALA A 278 4.71 -21.67 18.78
CA ALA A 278 5.08 -21.93 20.17
C ALA A 278 6.51 -21.44 20.45
N GLU A 279 6.70 -20.87 21.64
CA GLU A 279 8.02 -20.74 22.27
C GLU A 279 8.33 -22.03 23.02
N VAL A 280 9.55 -22.54 22.83
CA VAL A 280 10.01 -23.79 23.45
C VAL A 280 11.42 -23.61 23.98
N ASP A 281 11.66 -24.01 25.23
CA ASP A 281 12.96 -23.98 25.87
C ASP A 281 13.69 -25.32 25.67
N PHE A 282 14.81 -25.31 24.95
CA PHE A 282 15.74 -26.43 24.82
C PHE A 282 16.80 -26.32 25.91
N TYR A 283 16.98 -27.41 26.65
CA TYR A 283 17.89 -27.39 27.78
C TYR A 283 19.37 -27.49 27.38
N ILE A 284 20.21 -26.60 27.90
CA ILE A 284 21.64 -26.52 27.65
C ILE A 284 22.50 -26.55 28.93
N GLY A 285 21.89 -26.88 30.06
CA GLY A 285 22.58 -26.98 31.33
C GLY A 285 23.47 -28.24 31.43
N SER A 286 23.43 -28.92 32.55
CA SER A 286 24.17 -30.20 32.71
C SER A 286 23.70 -31.24 31.68
N GLN A 287 24.62 -31.76 30.88
CA GLN A 287 24.32 -32.71 29.80
C GLN A 287 24.07 -34.16 30.34
N SER A 288 23.74 -34.28 31.62
CA SER A 288 23.37 -35.55 32.24
C SER A 288 21.84 -35.71 32.29
N GLU A 289 21.40 -36.96 32.18
CA GLU A 289 19.97 -37.31 32.30
C GLU A 289 19.37 -36.82 33.64
N GLU A 290 20.13 -36.90 34.72
CA GLU A 290 19.72 -36.43 36.05
C GLU A 290 19.51 -34.91 36.06
N GLY A 291 20.39 -34.15 35.42
CA GLY A 291 20.28 -32.69 35.31
C GLY A 291 19.06 -32.26 34.51
N PHE A 292 18.84 -32.89 33.35
CA PHE A 292 17.68 -32.64 32.51
C PHE A 292 16.36 -32.97 33.25
N ASN A 293 16.27 -34.13 33.90
CA ASN A 293 15.08 -34.53 34.65
C ASN A 293 14.80 -33.57 35.83
N ALA A 294 15.84 -33.11 36.53
CA ALA A 294 15.69 -32.14 37.62
C ALA A 294 15.17 -30.80 37.12
N TRP A 295 15.69 -30.30 35.97
CA TRP A 295 15.23 -29.11 35.32
C TRP A 295 13.74 -29.24 34.89
N LYS A 296 13.36 -30.37 34.29
CA LYS A 296 11.98 -30.61 33.85
C LYS A 296 11.00 -30.63 35.02
N GLN A 297 11.35 -31.34 36.12
CA GLN A 297 10.55 -31.34 37.36
C GLN A 297 10.43 -29.96 38.02
N GLN A 298 11.43 -29.10 37.88
CA GLN A 298 11.37 -27.74 38.36
C GLN A 298 10.38 -26.93 37.51
N ARG A 299 10.45 -27.07 36.18
CA ARG A 299 9.58 -26.39 35.22
C ARG A 299 8.11 -26.76 35.41
N GLU A 300 7.80 -28.04 35.64
CA GLU A 300 6.42 -28.48 35.97
C GLU A 300 5.85 -27.79 37.20
N LYS A 301 6.69 -27.40 38.14
CA LYS A 301 6.26 -26.71 39.39
C LYS A 301 6.18 -25.19 39.24
N THR A 302 7.10 -24.60 38.46
CA THR A 302 7.22 -23.13 38.35
C THR A 302 6.53 -22.56 37.12
N GLY A 303 6.16 -23.42 36.14
CA GLY A 303 5.64 -23.03 34.87
C GLY A 303 6.70 -22.47 33.92
N PHE A 304 6.26 -22.06 32.71
CA PHE A 304 7.14 -21.48 31.70
C PHE A 304 7.52 -20.05 32.05
N PRO A 305 8.81 -19.70 32.16
CA PRO A 305 9.24 -18.37 32.58
C PRO A 305 9.05 -17.31 31.51
N LYS A 306 8.79 -16.08 31.90
CA LYS A 306 8.64 -14.94 31.00
C LYS A 306 9.90 -14.70 30.18
N SER A 307 11.08 -14.82 30.74
CA SER A 307 12.39 -14.71 30.11
C SER A 307 13.19 -15.98 30.24
N PRO A 308 13.96 -16.42 29.23
CA PRO A 308 14.83 -17.58 29.32
C PRO A 308 15.95 -17.31 30.35
N ASP A 309 16.33 -18.34 31.07
CA ASP A 309 17.52 -18.33 31.90
C ASP A 309 18.76 -18.85 31.17
N ASP A 310 19.92 -18.93 31.89
CA ASP A 310 21.18 -19.37 31.27
C ASP A 310 21.25 -20.87 30.99
N GLU A 311 20.28 -21.66 31.43
CA GLU A 311 20.25 -23.13 31.25
C GLU A 311 19.44 -23.55 30.01
N VAL A 312 18.88 -22.57 29.25
CA VAL A 312 18.04 -22.86 28.07
C VAL A 312 18.39 -22.04 26.86
N LEU A 313 18.08 -22.61 25.69
CA LEU A 313 17.93 -21.89 24.44
C LEU A 313 16.44 -21.86 24.08
N ARG A 314 15.84 -20.70 24.08
CA ARG A 314 14.46 -20.49 23.65
C ARG A 314 14.38 -20.35 22.16
N VAL A 315 13.53 -21.17 21.52
CA VAL A 315 13.20 -21.05 20.11
C VAL A 315 11.73 -20.65 19.92
N TYR A 316 11.42 -19.99 18.82
CA TYR A 316 10.07 -19.81 18.33
C TYR A 316 9.88 -20.66 17.08
N THR A 317 8.80 -21.46 17.03
CA THR A 317 8.48 -22.28 15.86
C THR A 317 7.00 -22.16 15.48
N THR A 318 6.69 -22.06 14.18
CA THR A 318 5.33 -22.15 13.62
C THR A 318 4.91 -23.61 13.40
N ARG A 319 5.87 -24.56 13.56
CA ARG A 319 5.71 -25.98 13.37
C ARG A 319 6.02 -26.79 14.65
N PRO A 320 5.32 -26.54 15.77
CA PRO A 320 5.53 -27.33 16.99
C PRO A 320 5.21 -28.82 16.79
N ASP A 321 4.41 -29.16 15.78
CA ASP A 321 4.16 -30.53 15.30
C ASP A 321 5.43 -31.27 14.81
N THR A 322 6.52 -30.56 14.52
CA THR A 322 7.78 -31.16 14.06
C THR A 322 8.88 -31.27 15.14
N LEU A 323 8.57 -30.93 16.40
CA LEU A 323 9.53 -30.92 17.52
C LEU A 323 10.27 -32.26 17.70
N TYR A 324 9.58 -33.38 17.49
CA TYR A 324 10.19 -34.72 17.55
C TYR A 324 11.20 -34.96 16.43
N GLY A 325 11.13 -34.24 15.33
CA GLY A 325 12.04 -34.29 14.19
C GLY A 325 13.19 -33.29 14.24
N ALA A 326 13.35 -32.58 15.33
CA ALA A 326 14.45 -31.64 15.52
C ALA A 326 15.75 -32.42 15.79
N THR A 327 16.69 -32.37 14.85
CA THR A 327 17.94 -33.18 14.89
C THR A 327 19.17 -32.31 15.15
N TYR A 328 19.08 -31.01 15.03
CA TYR A 328 20.11 -30.04 15.44
C TYR A 328 19.49 -28.67 15.73
N MET A 329 20.29 -27.80 16.36
CA MET A 329 19.93 -26.42 16.58
C MET A 329 20.86 -25.49 15.81
N VAL A 330 20.34 -24.34 15.38
CA VAL A 330 21.16 -23.33 14.72
C VAL A 330 20.96 -21.99 15.39
N LEU A 331 22.06 -21.34 15.71
CA LEU A 331 22.10 -19.96 16.21
C LEU A 331 22.56 -19.00 15.10
N ALA A 332 22.04 -17.80 15.12
CA ALA A 332 22.63 -16.71 14.36
C ALA A 332 24.08 -16.45 14.84
N PRO A 333 25.02 -16.13 13.96
CA PRO A 333 26.42 -15.86 14.35
C PRO A 333 26.57 -14.77 15.41
N GLU A 334 25.61 -13.85 15.47
CA GLU A 334 25.57 -12.70 16.40
C GLU A 334 24.83 -13.00 17.70
N HIS A 335 24.26 -14.20 17.87
CA HIS A 335 23.47 -14.55 19.05
C HIS A 335 24.32 -14.50 20.34
N PRO A 336 23.83 -13.87 21.45
CA PRO A 336 24.61 -13.71 22.69
C PRO A 336 25.12 -15.02 23.31
N ALA A 337 24.40 -16.12 23.14
CA ALA A 337 24.77 -17.42 23.68
C ALA A 337 25.95 -18.08 22.93
N VAL A 338 26.35 -17.60 21.74
CA VAL A 338 27.42 -18.20 20.94
C VAL A 338 28.74 -18.25 21.74
N ASP A 339 29.11 -17.13 22.37
CA ASP A 339 30.36 -17.06 23.16
C ASP A 339 30.37 -18.08 24.31
N ARG A 340 29.24 -18.30 24.98
CA ARG A 340 29.08 -19.23 26.08
C ARG A 340 29.06 -20.71 25.64
N LEU A 341 28.50 -20.97 24.47
CA LEU A 341 28.30 -22.32 23.91
C LEU A 341 29.47 -22.78 23.05
N THR A 342 30.40 -21.90 22.72
CA THR A 342 31.58 -22.27 21.93
C THR A 342 32.61 -22.93 22.82
N THR A 343 32.96 -24.21 22.52
CA THR A 343 34.04 -24.91 23.22
C THR A 343 35.39 -24.33 22.78
N LYS A 344 36.42 -24.54 23.64
CA LYS A 344 37.78 -24.05 23.35
C LYS A 344 38.32 -24.55 22.02
N ASP A 345 37.98 -25.78 21.64
CA ASP A 345 38.44 -26.39 20.40
C ASP A 345 37.80 -25.79 19.16
N GLN A 346 36.60 -25.19 19.30
CA GLN A 346 35.86 -24.56 18.19
C GLN A 346 36.03 -23.04 18.13
N GLN A 347 36.66 -22.45 19.14
CA GLN A 347 36.73 -20.99 19.26
C GLN A 347 37.27 -20.29 18.01
N ALA A 348 38.38 -20.79 17.45
CA ALA A 348 39.00 -20.19 16.26
C ALA A 348 38.10 -20.28 15.01
N ASN A 349 37.41 -21.40 14.85
CA ASN A 349 36.51 -21.65 13.73
C ASN A 349 35.26 -20.74 13.82
N VAL A 350 34.70 -20.63 15.03
CA VAL A 350 33.52 -19.78 15.30
C VAL A 350 33.85 -18.28 15.12
N GLU A 351 35.01 -17.80 15.60
CA GLU A 351 35.43 -16.41 15.43
C GLU A 351 35.61 -16.05 13.94
N GLU A 352 36.27 -16.94 13.17
CA GLU A 352 36.46 -16.71 11.73
C GLU A 352 35.13 -16.75 10.97
N TYR A 353 34.23 -17.68 11.31
CA TYR A 353 32.89 -17.74 10.70
C TYR A 353 32.07 -16.47 11.00
N ARG A 354 32.06 -16.00 12.27
CA ARG A 354 31.38 -14.75 12.64
C ARG A 354 31.90 -13.55 11.85
N ARG A 355 33.21 -13.47 11.64
CA ARG A 355 33.84 -12.43 10.84
C ARG A 355 33.34 -12.49 9.38
N MET A 356 33.28 -13.68 8.79
CA MET A 356 32.81 -13.89 7.40
C MET A 356 31.33 -13.58 7.27
N ALA A 357 30.50 -14.07 8.17
CA ALA A 357 29.05 -13.84 8.17
C ALA A 357 28.69 -12.36 8.37
N GLY A 358 29.47 -11.64 9.16
CA GLY A 358 29.28 -10.21 9.40
C GLY A 358 29.55 -9.32 8.18
N LEU A 359 30.15 -9.85 7.12
CA LEU A 359 30.36 -9.15 5.84
C LEU A 359 29.20 -9.33 4.86
N LYS A 360 28.30 -10.31 5.08
CA LYS A 360 27.17 -10.61 4.22
C LYS A 360 25.95 -9.73 4.58
N SER A 361 25.16 -9.35 3.59
CA SER A 361 23.87 -8.70 3.82
C SER A 361 22.82 -9.71 4.29
N ASP A 362 21.72 -9.27 4.93
CA ASP A 362 20.60 -10.17 5.29
C ASP A 362 20.01 -10.82 4.04
N LEU A 363 20.05 -10.13 2.89
CA LEU A 363 19.60 -10.65 1.60
C LEU A 363 20.51 -11.78 1.13
N ASP A 364 21.84 -11.58 1.14
CA ASP A 364 22.82 -12.64 0.79
C ASP A 364 22.73 -13.85 1.71
N ARG A 365 22.26 -13.64 2.94
CA ARG A 365 22.07 -14.70 3.96
C ARG A 365 20.75 -15.44 3.81
N THR A 366 19.69 -14.79 3.29
CA THR A 366 18.34 -15.36 3.18
C THR A 366 17.97 -15.80 1.77
N ASP A 367 18.54 -15.16 0.74
CA ASP A 367 18.32 -15.56 -0.63
C ASP A 367 19.24 -16.73 -0.97
N LEU A 368 18.65 -17.85 -1.33
CA LEU A 368 19.15 -19.02 -2.05
C LEU A 368 20.69 -19.07 -2.22
N ALA A 369 21.44 -18.88 -1.13
CA ALA A 369 22.89 -19.14 -1.18
C ALA A 369 23.08 -20.58 -1.65
N LYS A 370 23.62 -20.74 -2.84
CA LYS A 370 23.85 -22.03 -3.51
C LYS A 370 24.72 -22.99 -2.67
N GLU A 371 25.42 -22.49 -1.66
CA GLU A 371 26.23 -23.28 -0.73
C GLU A 371 25.83 -22.97 0.70
N LYS A 372 25.37 -23.97 1.44
CA LYS A 372 25.09 -23.86 2.87
C LYS A 372 26.39 -23.86 3.67
N THR A 373 26.56 -22.88 4.54
CA THR A 373 27.75 -22.72 5.40
C THR A 373 27.36 -22.68 6.88
N GLY A 374 28.20 -23.21 7.72
CA GLY A 374 27.99 -23.22 9.19
C GLY A 374 29.15 -23.81 9.92
N VAL A 375 29.18 -23.65 11.25
CA VAL A 375 30.23 -24.18 12.13
C VAL A 375 29.58 -24.76 13.39
N PHE A 376 30.00 -25.95 13.78
CA PHE A 376 29.58 -26.56 15.03
C PHE A 376 30.25 -25.86 16.23
N THR A 377 29.43 -25.52 17.26
CA THR A 377 29.94 -24.82 18.46
C THR A 377 30.71 -25.74 19.43
N GLY A 378 30.55 -27.02 19.31
CA GLY A 378 31.08 -28.02 20.24
C GLY A 378 30.13 -28.40 21.36
N SER A 379 28.95 -27.72 21.46
CA SER A 379 27.95 -27.92 22.51
C SER A 379 26.67 -28.56 21.95
N TYR A 380 25.85 -29.07 22.86
CA TYR A 380 24.57 -29.73 22.57
C TYR A 380 23.44 -29.12 23.36
N ALA A 381 22.23 -29.26 22.86
CA ALA A 381 20.98 -28.94 23.56
C ALA A 381 20.16 -30.23 23.72
N THR A 382 19.37 -30.33 24.78
CA THR A 382 18.45 -31.45 24.98
C THR A 382 17.05 -31.05 24.59
N ASN A 383 16.46 -31.81 23.67
CA ASN A 383 15.10 -31.59 23.19
C ASN A 383 14.08 -31.92 24.34
N PRO A 384 13.18 -30.97 24.72
CA PRO A 384 12.30 -31.17 25.89
C PRO A 384 11.25 -32.27 25.67
N VAL A 385 10.90 -32.66 24.43
CA VAL A 385 9.83 -33.62 24.16
C VAL A 385 10.29 -35.08 24.18
N ASN A 386 11.53 -35.37 23.74
CA ASN A 386 12.06 -36.74 23.66
C ASN A 386 13.33 -37.00 24.49
N GLY A 387 13.96 -35.93 25.03
CA GLY A 387 15.19 -36.02 25.83
C GLY A 387 16.47 -36.23 25.01
N GLU A 388 16.41 -36.18 23.68
CA GLU A 388 17.57 -36.38 22.81
C GLU A 388 18.50 -35.17 22.83
N GLN A 389 19.80 -35.43 22.77
CA GLN A 389 20.83 -34.41 22.68
C GLN A 389 21.12 -34.12 21.19
N ILE A 390 20.89 -32.83 20.81
CA ILE A 390 21.09 -32.36 19.45
C ILE A 390 22.24 -31.34 19.38
N PRO A 391 23.11 -31.36 18.36
CA PRO A 391 24.26 -30.47 18.26
C PRO A 391 23.82 -29.03 17.96
N ILE A 392 24.56 -28.05 18.52
CA ILE A 392 24.33 -26.62 18.30
C ILE A 392 25.34 -26.09 17.30
N TRP A 393 24.81 -25.58 16.19
CA TRP A 393 25.55 -24.96 15.09
C TRP A 393 25.34 -23.44 15.06
N ILE A 394 26.25 -22.72 14.44
CA ILE A 394 26.02 -21.36 13.96
C ILE A 394 25.95 -21.39 12.44
N ALA A 395 24.98 -20.68 11.87
CA ALA A 395 24.87 -20.55 10.42
C ALA A 395 24.30 -19.18 10.03
N ASP A 396 24.71 -18.68 8.89
CA ASP A 396 24.37 -17.33 8.44
C ASP A 396 22.93 -17.19 7.94
N TYR A 397 22.25 -18.30 7.58
CA TYR A 397 20.83 -18.25 7.19
C TYR A 397 19.87 -17.99 8.36
N VAL A 398 20.35 -18.04 9.62
CA VAL A 398 19.59 -17.64 10.79
C VAL A 398 19.91 -16.19 11.15
N LEU A 399 18.88 -15.38 11.34
CA LEU A 399 19.00 -13.95 11.65
C LEU A 399 18.60 -13.67 13.10
N VAL A 400 19.41 -12.89 13.83
CA VAL A 400 19.08 -12.41 15.19
C VAL A 400 17.83 -11.54 15.17
N SER A 401 17.55 -10.88 14.06
CA SER A 401 16.40 -9.98 13.90
C SER A 401 15.06 -10.69 13.73
N TYR A 402 15.03 -12.03 13.65
CA TYR A 402 13.80 -12.81 13.50
C TYR A 402 13.68 -13.83 14.64
N GLY A 403 12.57 -13.79 15.36
CA GLY A 403 12.33 -14.69 16.49
C GLY A 403 13.34 -14.46 17.65
N THR A 404 13.89 -15.56 18.16
CA THR A 404 14.89 -15.55 19.24
C THR A 404 16.33 -15.48 18.73
N GLY A 405 16.57 -15.51 17.42
CA GLY A 405 17.90 -15.70 16.84
C GLY A 405 18.45 -17.14 16.99
N ALA A 406 17.61 -18.06 17.46
CA ALA A 406 17.85 -19.50 17.58
C ALA A 406 16.71 -20.28 16.93
N ILE A 407 17.01 -21.30 16.16
CA ILE A 407 16.01 -22.19 15.58
C ILE A 407 16.28 -23.64 15.96
N MET A 408 15.24 -24.43 16.10
CA MET A 408 15.32 -25.88 15.98
C MET A 408 15.30 -26.24 14.50
N ALA A 409 16.22 -27.03 14.04
CA ALA A 409 16.26 -27.49 12.66
C ALA A 409 15.53 -28.81 12.51
N VAL A 410 14.62 -28.83 11.54
CA VAL A 410 13.74 -29.97 11.23
C VAL A 410 13.90 -30.38 9.76
N PRO A 411 15.03 -30.99 9.42
CA PRO A 411 15.44 -31.17 8.03
C PRO A 411 14.46 -31.97 7.17
N ALA A 412 13.64 -32.84 7.75
CA ALA A 412 12.60 -33.51 6.99
C ALA A 412 11.42 -32.61 6.60
N HIS A 413 11.30 -31.37 7.15
CA HIS A 413 10.13 -30.51 7.05
C HIS A 413 10.43 -29.04 6.73
N ASP A 414 11.72 -28.67 6.54
CA ASP A 414 12.17 -27.36 6.05
C ASP A 414 13.28 -27.55 5.01
N GLU A 415 13.13 -26.96 3.83
CA GLU A 415 14.07 -27.13 2.71
C GLU A 415 15.47 -26.63 3.04
N ARG A 416 15.60 -25.53 3.78
CA ARG A 416 16.88 -24.93 4.16
C ARG A 416 17.62 -25.84 5.15
N ASP A 417 16.88 -26.39 6.11
CA ASP A 417 17.40 -27.32 7.08
C ASP A 417 17.80 -28.64 6.42
N PHE A 418 17.02 -29.10 5.43
CA PHE A 418 17.32 -30.31 4.63
C PHE A 418 18.63 -30.19 3.86
N GLU A 419 18.82 -29.08 3.15
CA GLU A 419 20.04 -28.80 2.40
C GLU A 419 21.25 -28.66 3.34
N PHE A 420 21.08 -28.02 4.50
CA PHE A 420 22.12 -27.89 5.51
C PHE A 420 22.47 -29.27 6.11
N ALA A 421 21.47 -30.05 6.47
CA ALA A 421 21.70 -31.41 7.00
C ALA A 421 22.45 -32.31 6.00
N LYS A 422 22.11 -32.26 4.71
CA LYS A 422 22.86 -32.97 3.64
C LYS A 422 24.29 -32.46 3.50
N ALA A 423 24.51 -31.13 3.58
CA ALA A 423 25.86 -30.56 3.43
C ALA A 423 26.79 -30.93 4.58
N PHE A 424 26.27 -31.16 5.78
CA PHE A 424 27.04 -31.44 6.99
C PHE A 424 26.83 -32.87 7.55
N ASP A 425 26.21 -33.77 6.78
CA ASP A 425 25.95 -35.17 7.14
C ASP A 425 25.22 -35.31 8.48
N LEU A 426 24.17 -34.48 8.70
CA LEU A 426 23.36 -34.49 9.91
C LEU A 426 22.12 -35.38 9.75
N PRO A 427 21.56 -35.95 10.84
CA PRO A 427 20.39 -36.83 10.76
C PRO A 427 19.15 -36.10 10.23
N ILE A 428 18.35 -36.79 9.41
CA ILE A 428 17.07 -36.33 8.86
C ILE A 428 15.99 -37.29 9.34
N LEU A 429 15.09 -36.81 10.21
CA LEU A 429 14.01 -37.60 10.83
C LEU A 429 12.65 -37.10 10.39
N GLN A 430 11.90 -37.88 9.63
CA GLN A 430 10.54 -37.52 9.21
C GLN A 430 9.55 -37.77 10.36
N VAL A 431 8.74 -36.75 10.69
CA VAL A 431 7.72 -36.81 11.74
C VAL A 431 6.33 -36.38 11.27
N VAL A 432 6.19 -35.96 10.03
CA VAL A 432 4.89 -35.72 9.37
C VAL A 432 4.89 -36.42 8.01
N ALA A 433 3.84 -37.18 7.70
CA ALA A 433 3.68 -37.91 6.45
C ALA A 433 2.41 -37.46 5.72
N SER A 434 2.42 -37.51 4.36
CA SER A 434 1.26 -37.12 3.56
C SER A 434 0.12 -38.16 3.66
N THR A 435 -1.14 -37.70 3.47
CA THR A 435 -2.33 -38.55 3.44
C THR A 435 -2.31 -39.62 2.34
N THR A 436 -1.60 -39.39 1.25
CA THR A 436 -1.51 -40.31 0.10
C THR A 436 -0.65 -41.54 0.37
N ASN A 437 0.26 -41.51 1.32
CA ASN A 437 1.09 -42.67 1.67
C ASN A 437 0.41 -43.66 2.62
N THR A 438 -0.66 -43.25 3.33
CA THR A 438 -1.45 -44.15 4.20
C THR A 438 -2.48 -44.99 3.42
N GLU A 439 -2.91 -44.55 2.23
CA GLU A 439 -3.84 -45.33 1.38
C GLU A 439 -3.14 -46.29 0.40
N SER A 440 -1.85 -46.15 0.18
CA SER A 440 -1.11 -46.96 -0.79
C SER A 440 -0.32 -48.13 -0.23
N VAL A 441 -0.38 -48.45 1.05
CA VAL A 441 0.06 -49.73 1.59
C VAL A 441 -1.03 -50.76 1.39
N THR A 442 -1.39 -51.02 0.14
CA THR A 442 -2.03 -52.29 -0.27
C THR A 442 -0.95 -53.36 -0.18
N ILE A 443 -1.11 -54.23 0.78
CA ILE A 443 -0.31 -55.45 1.02
C ILE A 443 -0.39 -56.34 -0.21
N GLU A 444 0.47 -56.11 -1.21
CA GLU A 444 0.72 -57.05 -2.31
C GLU A 444 2.10 -57.71 -2.31
N ASP A 445 2.95 -57.36 -1.34
CA ASP A 445 4.24 -58.04 -1.15
C ASP A 445 4.31 -58.74 0.23
N THR A 446 3.97 -60.04 0.20
CA THR A 446 3.99 -60.96 1.34
C THR A 446 5.37 -61.18 1.96
N ASN A 447 6.43 -60.51 1.50
CA ASN A 447 7.78 -60.62 2.02
C ASN A 447 8.18 -59.49 3.00
N MET A 448 7.30 -58.47 3.21
CA MET A 448 7.56 -57.39 4.17
C MET A 448 6.86 -57.57 5.52
N LEU A 449 6.03 -58.61 5.66
CA LEU A 449 5.32 -58.89 6.93
C LEU A 449 6.22 -59.49 8.04
N ASP A 450 7.46 -59.88 7.75
CA ASP A 450 8.38 -60.44 8.75
C ASP A 450 9.18 -59.39 9.54
N THR A 451 9.02 -58.10 9.26
CA THR A 451 9.69 -56.98 9.97
C THR A 451 8.75 -56.13 10.85
N LEU A 452 7.44 -56.44 10.87
CA LEU A 452 6.49 -55.79 11.79
C LEU A 452 6.36 -56.59 13.06
N THR A 453 7.15 -56.31 14.08
CA THR A 453 6.95 -56.89 15.42
C THR A 453 5.79 -56.12 16.09
N MET A 454 4.62 -56.80 16.13
CA MET A 454 3.52 -56.36 17.03
C MET A 454 3.89 -56.78 18.46
N ASP A 455 4.07 -55.80 19.34
CA ASP A 455 4.05 -56.06 20.76
C ASP A 455 2.61 -55.96 21.27
N ASP A 456 2.13 -57.03 21.91
CA ASP A 456 0.71 -57.27 22.28
C ASP A 456 0.25 -56.44 23.51
N SER A 457 0.94 -55.31 23.85
CA SER A 457 0.58 -54.49 25.00
C SER A 457 0.56 -52.95 24.73
N ASN A 458 -0.20 -52.53 23.83
CA ASN A 458 -0.90 -51.23 23.70
C ASN A 458 -1.02 -50.78 22.24
N ALA A 459 -2.19 -50.32 21.92
CA ALA A 459 -2.62 -49.75 20.65
C ALA A 459 -1.55 -49.16 19.70
N GLY A 460 -1.33 -49.78 18.59
CA GLY A 460 -1.08 -49.26 17.25
C GLY A 460 0.02 -48.19 17.05
N PHE A 461 1.29 -48.53 17.26
CA PHE A 461 2.39 -47.72 16.72
C PHE A 461 2.84 -48.31 15.36
N VAL A 462 2.77 -47.52 14.31
CA VAL A 462 3.34 -47.85 13.02
C VAL A 462 4.74 -47.25 12.94
N HIS A 463 5.75 -48.04 13.18
CA HIS A 463 7.14 -47.66 12.91
C HIS A 463 7.36 -47.74 11.38
N VAL A 464 7.53 -46.57 10.76
CA VAL A 464 7.92 -46.50 9.34
C VAL A 464 9.44 -46.47 9.29
N PRO A 465 10.11 -47.46 8.61
CA PRO A 465 11.56 -47.43 8.50
C PRO A 465 12.08 -46.19 7.78
N ASP A 466 13.31 -45.76 8.07
CA ASP A 466 14.04 -44.65 7.49
C ASP A 466 13.87 -44.60 5.96
N LEU A 467 12.96 -43.75 5.47
CA LEU A 467 12.89 -43.48 4.04
C LEU A 467 13.97 -42.41 3.74
N GLU A 468 14.91 -42.76 2.86
CA GLU A 468 15.77 -41.73 2.27
C GLU A 468 14.87 -40.71 1.54
N LEU A 469 14.71 -39.51 2.14
CA LEU A 469 13.99 -38.41 1.54
C LEU A 469 14.86 -37.74 0.48
N ASP A 470 14.33 -37.60 -0.73
CA ASP A 470 14.98 -36.84 -1.81
C ASP A 470 14.84 -35.34 -1.59
N GLU A 471 13.74 -34.89 -0.95
CA GLU A 471 13.39 -33.51 -0.62
C GLU A 471 12.62 -33.39 0.71
N ALA A 472 12.59 -32.21 1.31
CA ALA A 472 11.84 -31.97 2.53
C ALA A 472 10.31 -32.03 2.29
N PHE A 473 9.56 -32.66 3.17
CA PHE A 473 8.11 -32.66 3.18
C PHE A 473 7.58 -31.45 3.98
N THR A 474 7.21 -30.37 3.31
CA THR A 474 6.80 -29.10 3.93
C THR A 474 5.31 -28.98 4.17
N ASP A 475 4.48 -29.82 3.55
CA ASP A 475 3.04 -29.80 3.61
C ASP A 475 2.46 -30.28 4.96
N THR A 476 1.14 -30.18 5.11
CA THR A 476 0.40 -30.77 6.23
C THR A 476 0.14 -32.26 5.98
N GLY A 477 0.02 -33.03 7.06
CA GLY A 477 -0.23 -34.46 6.98
C GLY A 477 -0.61 -35.05 8.35
N TYR A 478 -0.09 -36.23 8.64
CA TYR A 478 -0.30 -36.94 9.91
C TYR A 478 1.02 -37.16 10.61
N ALA A 479 1.00 -37.03 11.94
CA ALA A 479 2.15 -37.29 12.79
C ALA A 479 2.61 -38.75 12.69
N ILE A 480 3.93 -38.98 12.56
CA ILE A 480 4.64 -40.23 12.67
C ILE A 480 5.89 -40.02 13.52
N ASN A 481 6.46 -41.05 14.11
CA ASN A 481 7.67 -40.95 14.94
C ASN A 481 7.58 -39.87 16.06
N SER A 482 6.37 -39.58 16.50
CA SER A 482 6.06 -38.53 17.50
C SER A 482 5.39 -39.10 18.76
N GLY A 483 5.55 -40.37 19.03
CA GLY A 483 5.08 -41.06 20.24
C GLY A 483 3.55 -41.05 20.37
N SER A 484 3.03 -40.48 21.44
CA SER A 484 1.57 -40.47 21.73
C SER A 484 0.76 -39.63 20.72
N TYR A 485 1.40 -38.89 19.85
CA TYR A 485 0.76 -38.06 18.82
C TYR A 485 0.65 -38.74 17.46
N ASP A 486 1.25 -39.94 17.29
CA ASP A 486 1.23 -40.64 16.02
C ASP A 486 -0.18 -40.88 15.49
N GLY A 487 -0.39 -40.58 14.20
CA GLY A 487 -1.68 -40.61 13.53
C GLY A 487 -2.56 -39.36 13.68
N MET A 488 -2.11 -38.36 14.44
CA MET A 488 -2.83 -37.11 14.60
C MET A 488 -2.60 -36.19 13.39
N ALA A 489 -3.66 -35.51 12.92
CA ALA A 489 -3.54 -34.52 11.86
C ALA A 489 -2.72 -33.30 12.34
N THR A 490 -1.95 -32.69 11.44
CA THR A 490 -1.03 -31.58 11.72
C THR A 490 -1.66 -30.46 12.58
N ASP A 491 -2.86 -29.98 12.23
CA ASP A 491 -3.50 -28.86 12.93
C ASP A 491 -3.97 -29.22 14.36
N ASP A 492 -4.42 -30.45 14.57
CA ASP A 492 -4.79 -30.96 15.88
C ASP A 492 -3.54 -31.22 16.73
N PHE A 493 -2.47 -31.74 16.09
CA PHE A 493 -1.20 -31.96 16.78
C PHE A 493 -0.58 -30.66 17.25
N LYS A 494 -0.55 -29.60 16.43
CA LYS A 494 -0.05 -28.27 16.83
C LYS A 494 -0.72 -27.75 18.09
N LYS A 495 -2.04 -27.83 18.18
CA LYS A 495 -2.81 -27.38 19.34
C LYS A 495 -2.54 -28.23 20.56
N ARG A 496 -2.50 -29.55 20.38
CA ARG A 496 -2.31 -30.49 21.48
C ARG A 496 -0.92 -30.37 22.09
N ILE A 497 0.14 -30.37 21.26
CA ILE A 497 1.52 -30.29 21.74
C ILE A 497 1.80 -28.94 22.44
N ALA A 498 1.24 -27.84 21.93
CA ALA A 498 1.40 -26.53 22.59
C ALA A 498 0.81 -26.52 24.00
N GLY A 499 -0.36 -27.14 24.20
CA GLY A 499 -0.96 -27.31 25.52
C GLY A 499 -0.10 -28.20 26.43
N ASP A 500 0.37 -29.32 25.93
CA ASP A 500 1.20 -30.29 26.71
C ASP A 500 2.56 -29.67 27.08
N LEU A 501 3.18 -28.86 26.20
CA LEU A 501 4.40 -28.08 26.52
C LEU A 501 4.16 -27.05 27.64
N GLN A 502 3.00 -26.40 27.62
CA GLN A 502 2.62 -25.43 28.66
C GLN A 502 2.39 -26.10 30.01
N GLU A 503 1.70 -27.23 30.03
CA GLU A 503 1.50 -28.04 31.25
C GLU A 503 2.83 -28.51 31.86
N GLN A 504 3.81 -28.86 30.99
CA GLN A 504 5.15 -29.24 31.43
C GLN A 504 6.05 -28.05 31.79
N GLY A 505 5.61 -26.81 31.55
CA GLY A 505 6.37 -25.58 31.76
C GLY A 505 7.62 -25.42 30.89
N VAL A 506 7.70 -26.14 29.78
CA VAL A 506 8.83 -26.09 28.84
C VAL A 506 8.54 -25.36 27.55
N GLY A 507 7.30 -24.93 27.32
CA GLY A 507 6.88 -24.10 26.20
C GLY A 507 5.54 -23.40 26.46
N ARG A 508 5.11 -22.62 25.51
CA ARG A 508 3.79 -21.96 25.50
C ARG A 508 3.38 -21.59 24.08
N GLU A 509 2.08 -21.42 23.85
CA GLU A 509 1.63 -20.75 22.64
C GLU A 509 2.20 -19.33 22.57
N ALA A 510 2.60 -18.91 21.41
CA ALA A 510 3.17 -17.60 21.18
C ALA A 510 2.78 -17.04 19.81
N VAL A 511 2.64 -15.73 19.76
CA VAL A 511 2.45 -14.96 18.52
C VAL A 511 3.74 -14.24 18.22
N ASN A 512 4.22 -14.34 16.99
CA ASN A 512 5.37 -13.59 16.52
C ASN A 512 4.99 -12.77 15.29
N TYR A 513 5.75 -11.73 15.02
CA TYR A 513 5.54 -10.82 13.89
C TYR A 513 6.82 -10.71 13.09
N ARG A 514 6.68 -10.67 11.75
CA ARG A 514 7.79 -10.37 10.85
C ARG A 514 8.13 -8.88 10.84
N LEU A 515 7.17 -8.03 11.19
CA LEU A 515 7.34 -6.58 11.33
C LEU A 515 8.52 -6.27 12.24
N ARG A 516 9.34 -5.32 11.85
CA ARG A 516 10.47 -4.80 12.63
C ARG A 516 10.21 -3.38 13.05
N ASP A 517 10.88 -2.94 14.13
CA ASP A 517 10.82 -1.55 14.55
C ASP A 517 11.31 -0.62 13.43
N TRP A 518 10.65 0.50 13.31
CA TRP A 518 10.89 1.45 12.23
C TRP A 518 12.19 2.20 12.45
N LEU A 519 13.13 2.09 11.50
CA LEU A 519 14.38 2.84 11.46
C LEU A 519 14.08 4.32 11.14
N PHE A 520 14.13 5.16 12.16
CA PHE A 520 13.53 6.49 12.12
C PHE A 520 14.55 7.64 11.95
N SER A 521 15.85 7.40 11.89
CA SER A 521 16.83 8.46 11.69
C SER A 521 17.54 8.41 10.35
N ARG A 522 17.91 9.58 9.83
CA ARG A 522 18.69 9.81 8.61
C ARG A 522 19.84 10.76 8.89
N GLN A 523 20.95 10.57 8.19
CA GLN A 523 22.15 11.40 8.31
C GLN A 523 22.14 12.55 7.30
N ARG A 524 20.98 13.20 7.15
CA ARG A 524 20.71 14.24 6.16
C ARG A 524 20.58 15.62 6.78
N TYR A 525 20.88 16.66 5.98
CA TYR A 525 20.57 18.03 6.35
C TYR A 525 19.10 18.36 6.10
N TRP A 526 18.55 17.97 4.93
CA TRP A 526 17.19 18.33 4.52
C TRP A 526 16.17 17.31 5.04
N GLY A 527 15.85 17.46 6.31
CA GLY A 527 14.90 16.65 7.08
C GLY A 527 14.55 17.33 8.40
N GLU A 528 13.45 16.95 9.05
CA GLU A 528 13.06 17.50 10.34
C GLU A 528 14.11 17.18 11.40
N PRO A 529 14.65 18.19 12.12
CA PRO A 529 15.56 17.96 13.22
C PRO A 529 14.89 17.25 14.39
N PHE A 530 15.62 16.36 15.06
CA PHE A 530 15.15 15.77 16.31
C PHE A 530 15.13 16.78 17.45
N PRO A 531 14.06 16.88 18.23
CA PRO A 531 13.99 17.75 19.40
C PRO A 531 14.63 17.07 20.64
N ILE A 532 15.90 16.66 20.52
CA ILE A 532 16.61 15.86 21.53
C ILE A 532 18.00 16.44 21.79
N TRP A 533 18.38 16.46 23.06
CA TRP A 533 19.69 16.74 23.56
C TRP A 533 20.36 15.48 24.12
N HIS A 534 21.66 15.31 23.83
CA HIS A 534 22.54 14.33 24.47
C HIS A 534 23.30 15.00 25.62
N GLU A 535 23.28 14.38 26.80
CA GLU A 535 24.07 14.85 27.94
C GLU A 535 25.54 14.47 27.75
N LEU A 536 26.42 15.41 28.04
CA LEU A 536 27.86 15.22 27.94
C LEU A 536 28.48 15.14 29.34
N ASP A 537 29.52 14.32 29.48
CA ASP A 537 30.35 14.27 30.66
C ASP A 537 31.29 15.49 30.75
N ALA A 538 32.16 15.55 31.77
CA ALA A 538 33.13 16.62 31.98
C ALA A 538 34.10 16.74 30.78
N ASP A 539 34.45 15.63 30.17
CA ASP A 539 35.37 15.54 29.04
C ASP A 539 34.73 15.82 27.69
N GLY A 540 33.39 15.99 27.65
CA GLY A 540 32.62 16.30 26.45
C GLY A 540 32.14 15.05 25.68
N ASN A 541 32.21 13.87 26.28
CA ASN A 541 31.68 12.64 25.67
C ASN A 541 30.21 12.42 26.04
N PRO A 542 29.38 11.80 25.15
CA PRO A 542 28.01 11.45 25.48
C PRO A 542 27.95 10.48 26.66
N THR A 543 27.13 10.79 27.67
CA THR A 543 26.86 9.90 28.83
C THR A 543 25.95 8.72 28.50
N GLY A 544 25.32 8.75 27.32
CA GLY A 544 24.25 7.82 26.92
C GLY A 544 22.87 8.21 27.44
N LEU A 545 22.74 9.31 28.18
CA LEU A 545 21.47 9.89 28.58
C LEU A 545 21.03 10.97 27.59
N VAL A 546 19.72 11.01 27.34
CA VAL A 546 19.10 11.99 26.43
C VAL A 546 18.03 12.80 27.16
N ARG A 547 17.77 14.01 26.68
CA ARG A 547 16.69 14.88 27.15
C ARG A 547 15.84 15.36 25.97
N ALA A 548 14.54 15.41 26.15
CA ALA A 548 13.65 16.14 25.26
C ALA A 548 13.94 17.64 25.31
N VAL A 549 13.75 18.31 24.18
CA VAL A 549 13.65 19.77 24.15
C VAL A 549 12.32 20.16 24.78
N GLU A 550 12.30 21.29 25.51
CA GLU A 550 11.04 21.77 26.10
C GLU A 550 10.06 22.24 25.00
N ASP A 551 8.75 22.03 25.21
CA ASP A 551 7.72 22.41 24.23
C ASP A 551 7.78 23.89 23.82
N SER A 552 8.21 24.75 24.76
CA SER A 552 8.38 26.20 24.53
C SER A 552 9.54 26.54 23.60
N GLU A 553 10.50 25.63 23.41
CA GLU A 553 11.67 25.78 22.53
C GLU A 553 11.42 25.21 21.12
N LEU A 554 10.27 24.58 20.89
CA LEU A 554 9.86 24.11 19.55
C LEU A 554 9.39 25.28 18.66
N PRO A 555 9.73 25.28 17.38
CA PRO A 555 10.49 24.23 16.65
C PRO A 555 12.00 24.36 16.82
N VAL A 556 12.68 23.21 16.85
CA VAL A 556 14.13 23.16 16.58
C VAL A 556 14.33 23.41 15.10
N VAL A 557 14.75 24.62 14.74
CA VAL A 557 14.89 25.04 13.33
C VAL A 557 16.20 24.52 12.74
N LEU A 558 16.18 24.13 11.46
CA LEU A 558 17.40 23.78 10.72
C LEU A 558 18.38 24.95 10.70
N PRO A 559 19.67 24.74 11.00
CA PRO A 559 20.67 25.80 10.93
C PRO A 559 20.97 26.14 9.46
N GLU A 560 21.33 27.41 9.23
CA GLU A 560 21.86 27.83 7.92
C GLU A 560 23.23 27.19 7.72
N MET A 561 23.46 26.53 6.56
CA MET A 561 24.70 25.89 6.19
C MET A 561 25.07 26.25 4.76
N GLU A 562 26.40 26.41 4.50
CA GLU A 562 26.90 26.68 3.15
C GLU A 562 27.39 25.41 2.43
N ASP A 563 27.74 24.36 3.17
CA ASP A 563 28.27 23.10 2.64
C ASP A 563 27.30 21.95 2.87
N PHE A 564 26.81 21.40 1.78
CA PHE A 564 25.88 20.26 1.76
C PHE A 564 26.55 18.94 1.34
N GLN A 565 27.90 18.94 1.20
CA GLN A 565 28.62 17.71 0.83
C GLN A 565 28.58 16.70 1.99
N PRO A 566 28.28 15.43 1.72
CA PRO A 566 28.40 14.39 2.72
C PRO A 566 29.74 14.41 3.44
N THR A 567 29.76 14.07 4.72
CA THR A 567 30.96 14.07 5.53
C THR A 567 32.02 13.03 5.07
N GLY A 568 31.60 12.05 4.27
CA GLY A 568 32.40 10.87 3.90
C GLY A 568 32.53 9.85 5.04
N THR A 569 31.95 10.17 6.21
CA THR A 569 31.89 9.32 7.40
C THR A 569 30.43 9.08 7.78
N PRO A 570 30.14 8.16 8.71
CA PRO A 570 28.80 7.98 9.24
C PRO A 570 28.25 9.16 10.06
N ASP A 571 29.06 10.19 10.32
CA ASP A 571 28.62 11.36 11.05
C ASP A 571 27.57 12.14 10.21
N PRO A 572 26.42 12.48 10.78
CA PRO A 572 25.38 13.24 10.09
C PRO A 572 25.90 14.61 9.63
N LEU A 573 25.36 15.11 8.52
CA LEU A 573 25.77 16.40 7.98
C LEU A 573 25.53 17.56 8.97
N LEU A 574 24.48 17.49 9.78
CA LEU A 574 24.23 18.48 10.85
C LEU A 574 25.32 18.50 11.95
N SER A 575 26.23 17.54 12.00
CA SER A 575 27.36 17.60 12.90
C SER A 575 28.35 18.75 12.55
N LYS A 576 28.23 19.31 11.34
CA LYS A 576 28.96 20.50 10.88
C LYS A 576 28.24 21.82 11.19
N ALA A 577 27.11 21.78 11.86
CA ALA A 577 26.33 22.98 12.19
C ALA A 577 27.11 23.92 13.14
N PRO A 578 26.76 25.21 13.21
CA PRO A 578 27.39 26.17 14.14
C PRO A 578 27.30 25.71 15.60
N ASN A 579 28.28 26.04 16.39
CA ASN A 579 28.42 25.60 17.79
C ASN A 579 27.24 26.06 18.68
N ASP A 580 26.67 27.21 18.41
CA ASP A 580 25.51 27.76 19.12
C ASP A 580 24.24 26.97 18.85
N TRP A 581 24.15 26.30 17.69
CA TRP A 581 23.10 25.34 17.41
C TRP A 581 23.39 23.97 18.04
N LEU A 582 24.65 23.53 18.00
CA LEU A 582 25.06 22.18 18.43
C LEU A 582 25.11 22.02 19.95
N TYR A 583 25.50 23.02 20.71
CA TYR A 583 25.82 22.89 22.13
C TYR A 583 25.00 23.87 22.98
N ALA A 584 24.61 23.40 24.13
CA ALA A 584 23.96 24.19 25.16
C ALA A 584 24.49 23.77 26.56
N THR A 585 24.15 24.55 27.55
CA THR A 585 24.41 24.19 28.96
C THR A 585 23.14 24.51 29.75
N THR A 586 22.65 23.55 30.52
CA THR A 586 21.49 23.76 31.39
C THR A 586 21.80 24.68 32.57
N GLU A 587 20.77 25.18 33.26
CA GLU A 587 20.94 26.04 34.45
C GLU A 587 21.75 25.34 35.58
N ASP A 588 21.61 24.02 35.69
CA ASP A 588 22.34 23.17 36.64
C ASP A 588 23.73 22.75 36.17
N GLY A 589 24.20 23.28 35.03
CA GLY A 589 25.57 23.15 34.52
C GLY A 589 25.84 21.88 33.71
N VAL A 590 24.81 21.11 33.30
CA VAL A 590 24.96 19.94 32.43
C VAL A 590 25.23 20.42 30.99
N LYS A 591 26.34 19.97 30.42
CA LYS A 591 26.65 20.23 29.01
C LYS A 591 25.81 19.36 28.10
N LEU A 592 25.25 19.92 27.04
CA LEU A 592 24.39 19.28 26.10
C LEU A 592 24.94 19.38 24.67
N LYS A 593 24.71 18.34 23.87
CA LYS A 593 24.90 18.33 22.42
C LYS A 593 23.60 17.93 21.74
N ARG A 594 23.21 18.71 20.73
CA ARG A 594 21.98 18.39 19.97
C ARG A 594 22.13 17.11 19.17
N GLU A 595 21.03 16.38 19.02
CA GLU A 595 20.97 15.29 18.06
C GLU A 595 21.20 15.83 16.64
N THR A 596 22.08 15.18 15.88
CA THR A 596 22.52 15.64 14.56
C THR A 596 21.96 14.80 13.41
N ASN A 597 21.26 13.70 13.70
CA ASN A 597 20.42 13.03 12.70
C ASN A 597 19.17 13.87 12.43
N SER A 598 18.54 13.64 11.30
CA SER A 598 17.19 14.13 10.96
C SER A 598 16.18 13.00 10.91
N MET A 599 14.90 13.32 11.06
CA MET A 599 13.80 12.37 10.86
C MET A 599 13.67 12.00 9.38
N PRO A 600 13.09 10.84 9.04
CA PRO A 600 12.79 10.49 7.64
C PRO A 600 11.68 11.39 7.10
N GLN A 601 11.61 11.57 5.79
CA GLN A 601 10.52 12.30 5.10
C GLN A 601 9.13 11.87 5.55
N TRP A 602 8.93 10.58 5.83
CA TRP A 602 7.67 10.02 6.30
C TRP A 602 7.20 10.59 7.64
N ALA A 603 8.05 11.19 8.44
CA ALA A 603 7.67 11.80 9.71
C ALA A 603 6.66 12.94 9.50
N GLY A 604 6.95 13.84 8.57
CA GLY A 604 6.05 14.92 8.20
C GLY A 604 4.77 14.43 7.54
N SER A 605 4.85 13.41 6.69
CA SER A 605 3.68 12.92 5.96
C SER A 605 2.78 11.95 6.76
N CYS A 606 3.17 11.52 7.97
CA CYS A 606 2.35 10.62 8.79
C CYS A 606 1.10 11.24 9.39
N TRP A 607 1.00 12.55 9.52
CA TRP A 607 -0.04 13.22 10.31
C TRP A 607 -0.68 14.45 9.63
N TYR A 608 -0.31 14.79 8.40
CA TYR A 608 -0.73 16.01 7.68
C TYR A 608 -2.26 16.16 7.55
N TYR A 609 -2.99 15.05 7.48
CA TYR A 609 -4.45 15.05 7.46
C TYR A 609 -5.08 15.69 8.72
N LEU A 610 -4.42 15.60 9.87
CA LEU A 610 -4.83 16.30 11.09
C LEU A 610 -4.60 17.81 10.93
N ARG A 611 -3.42 18.20 10.41
CA ARG A 611 -3.05 19.59 10.27
C ARG A 611 -3.93 20.36 9.29
N PHE A 612 -4.37 19.73 8.21
CA PHE A 612 -5.29 20.36 7.26
C PHE A 612 -6.62 20.79 7.89
N ALA A 613 -7.09 20.10 8.91
CA ALA A 613 -8.31 20.49 9.62
C ALA A 613 -8.11 21.76 10.47
N ASP A 614 -6.84 22.06 10.87
CA ASP A 614 -6.54 23.23 11.72
C ASP A 614 -5.13 23.81 11.47
N PRO A 615 -4.81 24.28 10.23
CA PRO A 615 -3.43 24.57 9.83
C PRO A 615 -2.83 25.81 10.51
N LYS A 616 -3.67 26.75 10.99
CA LYS A 616 -3.25 28.04 11.56
C LYS A 616 -3.13 28.02 13.08
N ASN A 617 -3.40 26.89 13.73
CA ASN A 617 -3.32 26.78 15.19
C ASN A 617 -1.86 26.77 15.67
N SER A 618 -1.47 27.78 16.40
CA SER A 618 -0.11 27.90 16.97
C SER A 618 0.01 27.28 18.37
N GLU A 619 -1.10 26.95 19.03
CA GLU A 619 -1.12 26.46 20.40
C GLU A 619 -1.22 24.93 20.49
N ARG A 620 -1.87 24.31 19.48
CA ARG A 620 -2.06 22.85 19.39
C ARG A 620 -1.86 22.38 17.96
N PHE A 621 -1.46 21.10 17.81
CA PHE A 621 -1.35 20.50 16.48
C PHE A 621 -2.71 20.40 15.77
N ILE A 622 -3.81 20.29 16.55
CA ILE A 622 -5.20 20.38 16.11
C ILE A 622 -6.10 20.74 17.31
N ASP A 623 -7.12 21.55 17.10
CA ASP A 623 -8.19 21.79 18.09
C ASP A 623 -9.06 20.54 18.25
N SER A 624 -9.38 20.17 19.50
CA SER A 624 -10.13 18.94 19.81
C SER A 624 -11.55 18.92 19.25
N ALA A 625 -12.19 20.06 19.08
CA ALA A 625 -13.53 20.12 18.49
C ALA A 625 -13.49 20.01 16.97
N LYS A 626 -12.46 20.59 16.32
CA LYS A 626 -12.19 20.41 14.89
C LYS A 626 -11.81 18.97 14.58
N GLU A 627 -10.99 18.33 15.44
CA GLU A 627 -10.63 16.93 15.33
C GLU A 627 -11.90 16.06 15.34
N LYS A 628 -12.75 16.18 16.33
CA LYS A 628 -14.01 15.41 16.47
C LYS A 628 -14.96 15.61 15.30
N TYR A 629 -14.97 16.79 14.69
CA TYR A 629 -15.83 17.09 13.56
C TYR A 629 -15.27 16.52 12.24
N TRP A 630 -13.97 16.71 11.96
CA TRP A 630 -13.40 16.36 10.66
C TRP A 630 -12.92 14.90 10.56
N LEU A 631 -12.47 14.28 11.68
CA LEU A 631 -11.94 12.91 11.65
C LEU A 631 -13.04 11.84 11.87
N PRO A 632 -12.82 10.64 11.33
CA PRO A 632 -11.74 10.27 10.41
C PRO A 632 -11.94 10.90 9.03
N VAL A 633 -10.89 10.85 8.17
CA VAL A 633 -11.00 11.19 6.74
C VAL A 633 -12.00 10.26 6.09
N ASP A 634 -13.01 10.80 5.37
CA ASP A 634 -14.09 9.98 4.81
C ASP A 634 -13.69 9.25 3.54
N LEU A 635 -12.82 9.86 2.73
CA LEU A 635 -12.29 9.27 1.49
C LEU A 635 -10.85 9.72 1.27
N TYR A 636 -9.97 8.76 1.08
CA TYR A 636 -8.57 8.98 0.77
C TYR A 636 -8.23 8.31 -0.57
N ILE A 637 -7.72 9.08 -1.52
CA ILE A 637 -7.32 8.54 -2.84
C ILE A 637 -5.81 8.71 -3.01
N GLY A 638 -5.13 7.63 -3.42
CA GLY A 638 -3.69 7.67 -3.63
C GLY A 638 -3.10 6.34 -4.09
N GLY A 639 -1.80 6.34 -4.42
CA GLY A 639 -1.10 5.20 -4.99
C GLY A 639 -1.00 3.97 -4.07
N ALA A 640 -1.11 2.78 -4.64
CA ALA A 640 -0.99 1.52 -3.91
C ALA A 640 0.43 1.27 -3.34
N GLU A 641 1.45 1.94 -3.88
CA GLU A 641 2.85 1.89 -3.41
C GLU A 641 3.01 2.36 -1.97
N HIS A 642 2.07 3.14 -1.45
CA HIS A 642 2.08 3.65 -0.07
C HIS A 642 1.48 2.68 0.95
N ALA A 643 1.00 1.50 0.53
CA ALA A 643 0.29 0.54 1.38
C ALA A 643 1.07 0.15 2.66
N VAL A 644 2.36 -0.17 2.53
CA VAL A 644 3.23 -0.63 3.64
C VAL A 644 4.23 0.43 4.13
N LEU A 645 4.18 1.63 3.57
CA LEU A 645 4.99 2.78 3.97
C LEU A 645 4.11 3.82 4.68
N HIS A 646 3.71 4.87 3.96
CA HIS A 646 2.92 5.98 4.50
C HIS A 646 1.67 5.52 5.27
N LEU A 647 0.85 4.64 4.69
CA LEU A 647 -0.41 4.22 5.33
C LEU A 647 -0.19 3.46 6.65
N LEU A 648 0.81 2.58 6.69
CA LEU A 648 1.13 1.82 7.90
C LEU A 648 1.68 2.75 9.01
N TYR A 649 2.56 3.68 8.63
CA TYR A 649 3.17 4.62 9.56
C TYR A 649 2.17 5.65 10.08
N SER A 650 1.28 6.16 9.23
CA SER A 650 0.19 7.06 9.64
C SER A 650 -0.75 6.39 10.64
N ARG A 651 -1.13 5.12 10.41
CA ARG A 651 -1.95 4.34 11.34
C ARG A 651 -1.24 4.16 12.68
N PHE A 652 0.05 3.85 12.67
CA PHE A 652 0.83 3.70 13.90
C PHE A 652 0.86 4.99 14.72
N TRP A 653 1.22 6.13 14.12
CA TRP A 653 1.25 7.43 14.79
C TRP A 653 -0.12 7.82 15.33
N HIS A 654 -1.15 7.61 14.54
CA HIS A 654 -2.53 7.89 14.94
C HIS A 654 -2.98 7.06 16.14
N LYS A 655 -2.62 5.76 16.18
CA LYS A 655 -2.91 4.89 17.32
C LYS A 655 -2.21 5.32 18.60
N VAL A 656 -0.98 5.82 18.51
CA VAL A 656 -0.28 6.37 19.69
C VAL A 656 -0.99 7.64 20.19
N LEU A 657 -1.37 8.54 19.29
CA LEU A 657 -2.14 9.75 19.64
C LEU A 657 -3.52 9.39 20.23
N PHE A 658 -4.18 8.36 19.69
CA PHE A 658 -5.44 7.85 20.24
C PHE A 658 -5.27 7.30 21.66
N ASP A 659 -4.24 6.53 21.92
CA ASP A 659 -3.94 5.97 23.26
C ASP A 659 -3.62 7.08 24.27
N ARG A 660 -2.97 8.15 23.81
CA ARG A 660 -2.65 9.34 24.62
C ARG A 660 -3.86 10.27 24.81
N GLY A 661 -4.95 10.06 24.08
CA GLY A 661 -6.18 10.86 24.18
C GLY A 661 -6.11 12.17 23.40
N GLU A 662 -5.17 12.30 22.46
CA GLU A 662 -5.00 13.49 21.61
C GLU A 662 -5.92 13.48 20.40
N VAL A 663 -6.38 12.30 19.95
CA VAL A 663 -7.40 12.10 18.92
C VAL A 663 -8.48 11.13 19.40
N THR A 664 -9.68 11.21 18.81
CA THR A 664 -10.85 10.44 19.26
C THR A 664 -11.16 9.23 18.41
N THR A 665 -10.55 9.11 17.25
CA THR A 665 -10.75 7.98 16.32
C THR A 665 -9.56 7.02 16.35
N PRO A 666 -9.77 5.68 16.28
CA PRO A 666 -8.69 4.69 16.32
C PRO A 666 -7.92 4.58 15.01
N GLU A 667 -8.50 5.06 13.90
CA GLU A 667 -7.93 5.00 12.55
C GLU A 667 -8.08 6.36 11.84
N PRO A 668 -7.08 6.76 11.03
CA PRO A 668 -7.09 8.07 10.38
C PRO A 668 -8.00 8.13 9.15
N PHE A 669 -8.12 7.03 8.38
CA PHE A 669 -8.77 6.99 7.07
C PHE A 669 -9.85 5.91 7.05
N GLN A 670 -11.12 6.28 6.75
CA GLN A 670 -12.24 5.33 6.73
C GLN A 670 -12.27 4.53 5.44
N LYS A 671 -12.27 5.23 4.30
CA LYS A 671 -12.28 4.62 2.97
C LYS A 671 -11.03 4.99 2.18
N LEU A 672 -10.38 3.96 1.63
CA LEU A 672 -9.23 4.13 0.74
C LEU A 672 -9.57 3.64 -0.66
N VAL A 673 -9.15 4.40 -1.67
CA VAL A 673 -9.22 4.00 -3.08
C VAL A 673 -7.85 4.20 -3.71
N ASN A 674 -7.33 3.16 -4.34
CA ASN A 674 -6.08 3.25 -5.09
C ASN A 674 -6.40 3.45 -6.56
N GLN A 675 -6.00 4.60 -7.11
CA GLN A 675 -6.05 4.81 -8.55
C GLN A 675 -5.03 3.92 -9.25
N GLY A 676 -5.38 3.48 -10.47
CA GLY A 676 -4.44 2.82 -11.36
C GLY A 676 -3.37 3.79 -11.88
N MET A 677 -2.35 3.25 -12.50
CA MET A 677 -1.31 4.09 -13.12
C MET A 677 -1.71 4.49 -14.54
N ILE A 678 -1.52 5.77 -14.88
CA ILE A 678 -1.50 6.21 -16.27
C ILE A 678 -0.12 5.86 -16.84
N LEU A 679 -0.12 4.93 -17.79
CA LEU A 679 1.08 4.48 -18.49
C LEU A 679 1.38 5.38 -19.69
N GLY A 680 2.62 5.42 -20.15
CA GLY A 680 2.98 6.08 -21.40
C GLY A 680 2.23 5.50 -22.60
N ALA A 681 2.29 6.16 -23.73
CA ALA A 681 1.77 5.62 -24.97
C ALA A 681 2.42 4.25 -25.26
N PRO A 682 1.67 3.26 -25.80
CA PRO A 682 2.22 1.96 -26.07
C PRO A 682 3.44 2.04 -27.01
N GLU A 683 4.54 1.45 -26.60
CA GLU A 683 5.71 1.25 -27.45
C GLU A 683 5.43 0.08 -28.39
N LEU A 684 5.58 0.30 -29.69
CA LEU A 684 5.32 -0.68 -30.72
C LEU A 684 6.64 -1.35 -31.13
N THR A 685 6.77 -2.64 -30.83
CA THR A 685 8.00 -3.41 -31.10
C THR A 685 7.72 -4.53 -32.09
N GLY A 686 8.35 -4.47 -33.24
CA GLY A 686 8.43 -5.57 -34.20
C GLY A 686 9.68 -6.42 -33.97
N PHE A 687 9.66 -7.68 -34.37
CA PHE A 687 10.78 -8.58 -34.26
C PHE A 687 11.26 -9.04 -35.63
N GLN A 688 12.58 -9.11 -35.83
CA GLN A 688 13.19 -9.62 -37.05
C GLN A 688 14.12 -10.80 -36.76
N ASP A 689 14.09 -11.80 -37.61
CA ASP A 689 15.05 -12.90 -37.56
C ASP A 689 16.44 -12.44 -38.07
N SER A 690 17.44 -13.32 -37.99
CA SER A 690 18.80 -13.05 -38.45
C SER A 690 18.94 -12.65 -39.94
N ASN A 691 17.90 -12.86 -40.73
CA ASN A 691 17.85 -12.49 -42.15
C ASN A 691 17.07 -11.16 -42.40
N GLY A 692 16.62 -10.49 -41.34
CA GLY A 692 15.80 -9.27 -41.42
C GLY A 692 14.33 -9.50 -41.77
N LYS A 693 13.83 -10.74 -41.69
CA LYS A 693 12.45 -11.07 -41.94
C LYS A 693 11.62 -10.83 -40.69
N TRP A 694 10.46 -10.19 -40.84
CA TRP A 694 9.53 -9.96 -39.75
C TRP A 694 8.96 -11.26 -39.16
N VAL A 695 8.97 -11.34 -37.84
CA VAL A 695 8.43 -12.44 -37.04
C VAL A 695 7.28 -11.90 -36.16
N SER A 696 6.18 -12.64 -36.10
CA SER A 696 5.06 -12.25 -35.25
C SER A 696 5.45 -12.31 -33.78
N ALA A 697 5.12 -11.27 -33.00
CA ALA A 697 5.37 -11.21 -31.56
C ALA A 697 4.80 -12.42 -30.80
N LYS A 698 3.74 -13.05 -31.29
CA LYS A 698 3.18 -14.30 -30.71
C LYS A 698 4.13 -15.51 -30.76
N ALA A 699 5.16 -15.45 -31.60
CA ALA A 699 6.16 -16.50 -31.74
C ALA A 699 7.50 -16.13 -31.09
N VAL A 700 7.53 -15.08 -30.27
CA VAL A 700 8.73 -14.57 -29.61
C VAL A 700 8.52 -14.60 -28.09
N ARG A 701 9.57 -14.92 -27.33
CA ARG A 701 9.64 -14.81 -25.87
C ARG A 701 10.91 -14.11 -25.42
N GLU A 702 10.92 -13.64 -24.20
CA GLU A 702 12.15 -13.14 -23.57
C GLU A 702 13.17 -14.26 -23.43
N ASN A 703 14.43 -13.94 -23.55
CA ASN A 703 15.52 -14.90 -23.43
C ASN A 703 15.88 -15.05 -21.94
N GLU A 704 15.73 -16.27 -21.43
CA GLU A 704 16.11 -16.63 -20.05
C GLU A 704 17.54 -17.21 -19.98
N ASN A 705 18.22 -17.40 -21.12
CA ASN A 705 19.56 -17.95 -21.17
C ASN A 705 20.60 -16.81 -21.23
N GLU A 706 21.31 -16.58 -20.14
CA GLU A 706 22.33 -15.54 -19.99
C GLU A 706 23.55 -15.74 -20.92
N GLU A 707 23.75 -16.96 -21.48
CA GLU A 707 24.86 -17.25 -22.40
C GLU A 707 24.59 -16.72 -23.83
N LEU A 708 23.34 -16.36 -24.15
CA LEU A 708 22.96 -15.79 -25.45
C LEU A 708 22.91 -14.27 -25.35
N ASP A 709 23.74 -13.57 -26.11
CA ASP A 709 23.72 -12.11 -26.25
C ASP A 709 22.51 -11.65 -27.07
N ALA A 710 21.31 -11.93 -26.58
CA ALA A 710 20.04 -11.52 -27.18
C ALA A 710 18.97 -11.40 -26.11
N THR A 711 18.18 -10.35 -26.17
CA THR A 711 17.07 -10.13 -25.22
C THR A 711 15.82 -10.95 -25.53
N HIS A 712 15.64 -11.38 -26.76
CA HIS A 712 14.46 -12.11 -27.23
C HIS A 712 14.83 -13.27 -28.15
N VAL A 713 14.05 -14.34 -28.06
CA VAL A 713 14.25 -15.55 -28.88
C VAL A 713 12.92 -16.06 -29.41
N MET A 714 12.96 -16.80 -30.52
CA MET A 714 11.78 -17.51 -31.05
C MET A 714 11.35 -18.63 -30.09
N THR A 715 10.07 -18.70 -29.81
CA THR A 715 9.48 -19.65 -28.84
C THR A 715 9.74 -21.12 -29.24
N ASP A 716 9.68 -21.43 -30.55
CA ASP A 716 9.77 -22.79 -31.10
C ASP A 716 11.21 -23.28 -31.31
N THR A 717 12.14 -22.39 -31.64
CA THR A 717 13.51 -22.73 -32.03
C THR A 717 14.59 -22.24 -31.08
N GLY A 718 14.25 -21.30 -30.14
CA GLY A 718 15.22 -20.64 -29.28
C GLY A 718 16.22 -19.73 -30.03
N LYS A 719 16.01 -19.46 -31.32
CA LYS A 719 16.91 -18.61 -32.10
C LYS A 719 16.73 -17.15 -31.74
N PRO A 720 17.82 -16.37 -31.67
CA PRO A 720 17.77 -14.93 -31.42
C PRO A 720 16.92 -14.18 -32.43
N VAL A 721 16.17 -13.19 -31.96
CA VAL A 721 15.49 -12.20 -32.80
C VAL A 721 15.87 -10.78 -32.34
N THR A 722 15.88 -9.85 -33.27
CA THR A 722 16.19 -8.45 -33.00
C THR A 722 14.88 -7.66 -32.83
N ALA A 723 14.74 -6.96 -31.71
CA ALA A 723 13.65 -6.04 -31.47
C ALA A 723 13.86 -4.73 -32.23
N VAL A 724 12.83 -4.25 -32.91
CA VAL A 724 12.85 -3.02 -33.73
C VAL A 724 11.67 -2.16 -33.30
N THR A 725 11.95 -0.93 -32.85
CA THR A 725 10.90 0.04 -32.51
C THR A 725 10.22 0.53 -33.80
N LEU A 726 8.91 0.49 -33.83
CA LEU A 726 8.08 0.86 -34.98
C LEU A 726 7.38 2.20 -34.73
N GLN A 727 7.17 2.96 -35.83
CA GLN A 727 6.40 4.20 -35.80
C GLN A 727 4.92 3.92 -36.08
N GLY A 728 4.03 4.83 -35.65
CA GLY A 728 2.59 4.63 -35.75
C GLY A 728 2.06 4.46 -37.19
N ASP A 729 2.77 4.98 -38.21
CA ASP A 729 2.44 4.82 -39.63
C ASP A 729 2.81 3.43 -40.20
N GLN A 730 3.66 2.69 -39.51
CA GLN A 730 4.08 1.34 -39.88
C GLN A 730 3.15 0.25 -39.31
N VAL A 731 2.21 0.64 -38.41
CA VAL A 731 1.39 -0.28 -37.64
C VAL A 731 -0.09 0.10 -37.75
N GLU A 732 -0.96 -0.88 -37.91
CA GLU A 732 -2.41 -0.67 -37.86
C GLU A 732 -3.06 -1.54 -36.74
N LYS A 733 -4.14 -1.04 -36.12
CA LYS A 733 -4.89 -1.80 -35.13
C LYS A 733 -5.93 -2.69 -35.80
N LYS A 734 -5.85 -4.00 -35.60
CA LYS A 734 -6.85 -4.99 -36.06
C LYS A 734 -7.42 -5.79 -34.91
N GLY A 735 -8.65 -5.46 -34.51
CA GLY A 735 -9.28 -6.02 -33.31
C GLY A 735 -8.49 -5.63 -32.05
N GLU A 736 -8.06 -6.59 -31.28
CA GLU A 736 -7.27 -6.37 -30.05
C GLU A 736 -5.75 -6.28 -30.31
N ASN A 737 -5.27 -6.61 -31.51
CA ASN A 737 -3.83 -6.63 -31.82
C ASN A 737 -3.42 -5.46 -32.69
N PHE A 738 -2.17 -5.05 -32.56
CA PHE A 738 -1.45 -4.22 -33.52
C PHE A 738 -0.73 -5.12 -34.52
N VAL A 739 -0.77 -4.76 -35.81
CA VAL A 739 -0.15 -5.52 -36.90
C VAL A 739 0.62 -4.62 -37.83
N LEU A 740 1.62 -5.14 -38.52
CA LEU A 740 2.33 -4.37 -39.56
C LEU A 740 1.38 -3.99 -40.69
N VAL A 741 1.49 -2.75 -41.18
CA VAL A 741 0.71 -2.26 -42.32
C VAL A 741 1.06 -3.07 -43.57
N ASP A 742 2.34 -3.35 -43.80
CA ASP A 742 2.85 -4.07 -45.00
C ASP A 742 2.55 -5.57 -44.95
N ASP A 743 2.42 -6.18 -43.75
CA ASP A 743 2.01 -7.58 -43.58
C ASP A 743 1.10 -7.75 -42.36
N PRO A 744 -0.21 -7.67 -42.52
CA PRO A 744 -1.18 -7.75 -41.44
C PRO A 744 -1.25 -9.11 -40.69
N LYS A 745 -0.45 -10.10 -41.10
CA LYS A 745 -0.30 -11.38 -40.40
C LYS A 745 0.72 -11.30 -39.26
N ILE A 746 1.60 -10.32 -39.29
CA ILE A 746 2.64 -10.08 -38.31
C ILE A 746 2.06 -9.24 -37.19
N VAL A 747 1.85 -9.85 -36.05
CA VAL A 747 1.44 -9.17 -34.82
C VAL A 747 2.66 -8.46 -34.24
N VAL A 748 2.48 -7.21 -33.86
CA VAL A 748 3.49 -6.34 -33.24
C VAL A 748 3.27 -6.41 -31.71
N ASP A 749 4.33 -6.44 -30.94
CA ASP A 749 4.24 -6.28 -29.47
C ASP A 749 3.90 -4.82 -29.17
N SER A 750 2.96 -4.66 -28.26
CA SER A 750 2.46 -3.34 -27.85
C SER A 750 2.40 -3.32 -26.32
N ARG A 751 3.43 -2.76 -25.70
CA ARG A 751 3.51 -2.63 -24.25
C ARG A 751 3.51 -1.17 -23.82
N ALA A 752 2.64 -0.83 -22.90
CA ALA A 752 2.66 0.46 -22.23
C ALA A 752 3.46 0.34 -20.93
N TYR A 753 4.40 1.25 -20.73
CA TYR A 753 5.26 1.27 -19.56
C TYR A 753 4.93 2.46 -18.66
N LYS A 754 5.24 2.34 -17.37
CA LYS A 754 5.18 3.46 -16.42
C LYS A 754 5.94 4.65 -16.99
N MET A 755 5.36 5.85 -16.86
CA MET A 755 6.03 7.08 -17.27
C MET A 755 7.29 7.31 -16.45
N SER A 756 8.42 7.52 -17.12
CA SER A 756 9.68 7.84 -16.48
C SER A 756 10.56 8.71 -17.36
N LYS A 757 11.38 9.56 -16.74
CA LYS A 757 12.33 10.44 -17.45
C LYS A 757 13.38 9.66 -18.22
N SER A 758 13.84 8.54 -17.65
CA SER A 758 14.83 7.68 -18.30
C SER A 758 14.33 7.06 -19.61
N ARG A 759 13.02 6.83 -19.74
CA ARG A 759 12.37 6.38 -20.98
C ARG A 759 11.98 7.50 -21.93
N GLY A 760 11.92 8.76 -21.45
CA GLY A 760 11.47 9.89 -22.25
C GLY A 760 9.99 9.85 -22.64
N ASN A 761 9.16 9.10 -21.93
CA ASN A 761 7.73 8.91 -22.21
C ASN A 761 6.82 9.72 -21.29
N VAL A 762 7.36 10.68 -20.55
CA VAL A 762 6.62 11.58 -19.66
C VAL A 762 5.86 12.61 -20.49
N ILE A 763 4.58 12.84 -20.17
CA ILE A 763 3.72 13.85 -20.80
C ILE A 763 3.44 14.94 -19.77
N ASN A 764 3.75 16.18 -20.13
CA ASN A 764 3.50 17.35 -19.29
C ASN A 764 2.02 17.78 -19.40
N PRO A 765 1.29 17.91 -18.29
CA PRO A 765 -0.08 18.41 -18.31
C PRO A 765 -0.20 19.81 -18.91
N ASP A 766 0.79 20.70 -18.77
CA ASP A 766 0.79 22.04 -19.36
C ASP A 766 0.61 22.01 -20.89
N ASP A 767 1.21 21.01 -21.57
CA ASP A 767 1.10 20.85 -23.04
C ASP A 767 -0.33 20.48 -23.45
N ILE A 768 -0.99 19.62 -22.65
CA ILE A 768 -2.38 19.22 -22.87
C ILE A 768 -3.33 20.37 -22.60
N VAL A 769 -3.15 21.05 -21.46
CA VAL A 769 -3.98 22.21 -21.07
C VAL A 769 -3.88 23.32 -22.11
N SER A 770 -2.69 23.64 -22.60
CA SER A 770 -2.50 24.70 -23.62
C SER A 770 -3.20 24.39 -24.95
N GLN A 771 -3.31 23.12 -25.34
CA GLN A 771 -3.89 22.68 -26.61
C GLN A 771 -5.39 22.37 -26.52
N TYR A 772 -5.84 21.76 -25.43
CA TYR A 772 -7.18 21.20 -25.30
C TYR A 772 -7.97 21.78 -24.13
N GLY A 773 -7.33 22.47 -23.20
CA GLY A 773 -7.92 22.98 -21.96
C GLY A 773 -7.88 21.99 -20.78
N ALA A 774 -7.99 22.52 -19.59
CA ALA A 774 -8.02 21.78 -18.33
C ALA A 774 -9.23 20.85 -18.24
N ASP A 775 -10.42 21.32 -18.62
CA ASP A 775 -11.64 20.49 -18.59
C ASP A 775 -11.51 19.25 -19.50
N SER A 776 -10.79 19.35 -20.61
CA SER A 776 -10.53 18.21 -21.48
C SER A 776 -9.58 17.21 -20.85
N LEU A 777 -8.53 17.67 -20.16
CA LEU A 777 -7.60 16.78 -19.45
C LEU A 777 -8.34 16.04 -18.32
N ARG A 778 -9.08 16.76 -17.48
CA ARG A 778 -9.91 16.20 -16.40
C ARG A 778 -10.86 15.11 -16.89
N LEU A 779 -11.63 15.42 -17.92
CA LEU A 779 -12.56 14.46 -18.54
C LEU A 779 -11.83 13.25 -19.11
N TYR A 780 -10.69 13.44 -19.76
CA TYR A 780 -9.98 12.33 -20.38
C TYR A 780 -9.42 11.34 -19.34
N GLU A 781 -8.81 11.83 -18.28
CA GLU A 781 -8.32 10.99 -17.19
C GLU A 781 -9.42 10.13 -16.58
N MET A 782 -10.62 10.69 -16.42
CA MET A 782 -11.78 9.97 -15.88
C MET A 782 -12.48 9.08 -16.91
N PHE A 783 -12.32 9.36 -18.20
CA PHE A 783 -12.99 8.61 -19.27
C PHE A 783 -12.22 7.40 -19.77
N MET A 784 -10.89 7.36 -19.61
CA MET A 784 -10.02 6.27 -20.10
C MET A 784 -10.41 4.87 -19.62
N GLY A 785 -11.06 4.75 -18.47
CA GLY A 785 -11.48 3.50 -17.86
C GLY A 785 -11.82 3.62 -16.37
N PRO A 786 -12.10 2.51 -15.69
CA PRO A 786 -12.30 2.50 -14.24
C PRO A 786 -11.10 3.10 -13.51
N LEU A 787 -11.35 3.85 -12.41
CA LEU A 787 -10.32 4.58 -11.67
C LEU A 787 -9.17 3.68 -11.18
N GLU A 788 -9.49 2.47 -10.73
CA GLU A 788 -8.54 1.55 -10.11
C GLU A 788 -7.65 0.77 -11.12
N GLN A 789 -7.90 0.92 -12.44
CA GLN A 789 -7.19 0.17 -13.47
C GLN A 789 -6.04 0.97 -14.08
N ASN A 790 -4.93 0.28 -14.39
CA ASN A 790 -3.86 0.86 -15.19
C ASN A 790 -4.31 1.12 -16.63
N LYS A 791 -3.97 2.29 -17.18
CA LYS A 791 -4.48 2.76 -18.47
C LYS A 791 -3.35 3.35 -19.33
N PRO A 792 -3.22 2.95 -20.60
CA PRO A 792 -2.26 3.57 -21.49
C PRO A 792 -2.78 4.93 -22.00
N TRP A 793 -1.91 5.93 -22.04
CA TRP A 793 -2.22 7.25 -22.57
C TRP A 793 -2.49 7.22 -24.08
N SER A 794 -3.49 7.99 -24.54
CA SER A 794 -3.80 8.13 -25.96
C SER A 794 -4.27 9.54 -26.31
N MET A 795 -3.52 10.23 -27.16
CA MET A 795 -3.90 11.58 -27.62
C MET A 795 -5.23 11.60 -28.39
N SER A 796 -5.57 10.52 -29.10
CA SER A 796 -6.87 10.41 -29.79
C SER A 796 -8.05 10.37 -28.82
N GLY A 797 -7.84 9.91 -27.60
CA GLY A 797 -8.84 9.96 -26.54
C GLY A 797 -9.05 11.37 -26.02
N VAL A 798 -8.00 12.16 -25.83
CA VAL A 798 -8.08 13.59 -25.47
C VAL A 798 -8.90 14.36 -26.52
N ASP A 799 -8.63 14.13 -27.80
CA ASP A 799 -9.40 14.66 -28.92
C ASP A 799 -10.89 14.30 -28.83
N GLY A 800 -11.20 13.09 -28.41
CA GLY A 800 -12.56 12.58 -28.26
C GLY A 800 -13.38 13.38 -27.24
N VAL A 801 -12.81 13.60 -26.06
CA VAL A 801 -13.48 14.36 -24.98
C VAL A 801 -13.51 15.87 -25.28
N TYR A 802 -12.48 16.43 -25.90
CA TYR A 802 -12.51 17.81 -26.38
C TYR A 802 -13.67 18.05 -27.36
N ARG A 803 -13.90 17.13 -28.30
CA ARG A 803 -15.06 17.17 -29.22
C ARG A 803 -16.40 17.01 -28.47
N PHE A 804 -16.45 16.27 -27.38
CA PHE A 804 -17.64 16.20 -26.53
C PHE A 804 -17.94 17.56 -25.89
N LEU A 805 -16.95 18.23 -25.27
CA LEU A 805 -17.15 19.59 -24.72
C LEU A 805 -17.62 20.58 -25.79
N GLY A 806 -17.03 20.53 -27.00
CA GLY A 806 -17.50 21.36 -28.14
C GLY A 806 -18.92 21.02 -28.61
N ARG A 807 -19.42 19.79 -28.42
CA ARG A 807 -20.83 19.46 -28.66
C ARG A 807 -21.74 19.96 -27.56
N ALA A 808 -21.34 19.83 -26.27
CA ALA A 808 -22.07 20.38 -25.15
C ALA A 808 -22.20 21.91 -25.28
N TRP A 809 -21.13 22.59 -25.68
CA TRP A 809 -21.15 24.03 -26.01
C TRP A 809 -22.18 24.34 -27.10
N ARG A 810 -22.12 23.72 -28.29
CA ARG A 810 -23.01 23.90 -29.41
C ARG A 810 -24.48 23.56 -29.16
N MET A 811 -24.72 22.68 -28.24
CA MET A 811 -26.08 22.34 -27.79
C MET A 811 -26.78 23.55 -27.18
N ILE A 812 -26.01 24.44 -26.53
CA ILE A 812 -26.50 25.60 -25.79
C ILE A 812 -26.18 26.91 -26.50
N VAL A 813 -25.00 27.08 -27.10
CA VAL A 813 -24.47 28.30 -27.71
C VAL A 813 -24.63 28.32 -29.22
N ASP A 814 -24.97 29.50 -29.77
CA ASP A 814 -25.03 29.73 -31.23
C ASP A 814 -23.64 30.07 -31.77
N GLU A 815 -22.92 29.08 -32.28
CA GLU A 815 -21.59 29.31 -32.88
C GLU A 815 -21.60 30.14 -34.18
N ARG A 816 -22.79 30.43 -34.78
CA ARG A 816 -22.92 31.21 -35.99
C ARG A 816 -23.14 32.72 -35.73
N ALA A 817 -23.38 33.07 -34.50
CA ALA A 817 -23.53 34.45 -34.07
C ALA A 817 -22.20 35.22 -34.12
N ASP A 818 -22.23 36.52 -34.07
CA ASP A 818 -21.04 37.37 -33.93
C ASP A 818 -20.52 37.40 -32.49
N GLU A 819 -21.44 37.26 -31.49
CA GLU A 819 -21.16 37.25 -30.05
C GLU A 819 -21.66 35.97 -29.40
N VAL A 820 -21.13 35.65 -28.20
CA VAL A 820 -21.57 34.47 -27.39
C VAL A 820 -23.02 34.74 -26.95
N LYS A 821 -23.94 33.88 -27.39
CA LYS A 821 -25.35 33.93 -27.01
C LYS A 821 -26.00 32.55 -27.11
N LEU A 822 -27.16 32.39 -26.50
CA LEU A 822 -27.94 31.15 -26.56
C LEU A 822 -28.34 30.80 -27.99
N ASN A 823 -28.29 29.52 -28.32
CA ASN A 823 -28.80 28.97 -29.57
C ASN A 823 -30.30 29.18 -29.63
N ALA A 824 -30.84 29.52 -30.81
CA ALA A 824 -32.28 29.76 -31.05
C ALA A 824 -33.15 28.53 -30.73
N SER A 825 -32.56 27.33 -30.74
CA SER A 825 -33.25 26.09 -30.31
C SER A 825 -33.44 26.00 -28.81
N VAL A 826 -32.70 26.77 -27.99
CA VAL A 826 -32.89 26.88 -26.56
C VAL A 826 -34.08 27.76 -26.27
N GLN A 827 -35.11 27.22 -25.66
CA GLN A 827 -36.39 27.91 -25.49
C GLN A 827 -36.93 27.73 -24.05
N ASP A 828 -37.59 28.74 -23.55
CA ASP A 828 -38.28 28.71 -22.26
C ASP A 828 -39.67 28.09 -22.42
N ILE A 829 -39.70 26.79 -22.67
CA ILE A 829 -40.91 25.98 -22.83
C ILE A 829 -40.85 24.75 -21.91
N PRO A 830 -42.01 24.20 -21.50
CA PRO A 830 -42.03 22.95 -20.73
C PRO A 830 -41.50 21.78 -21.57
N PRO A 831 -40.69 20.88 -20.97
CA PRO A 831 -40.24 19.67 -21.65
C PRO A 831 -41.40 18.71 -21.87
N ASN A 832 -41.33 17.90 -22.94
CA ASN A 832 -42.23 16.77 -23.15
C ASN A 832 -41.79 15.53 -22.32
N GLU A 833 -42.64 14.50 -22.28
CA GLU A 833 -42.38 13.26 -21.49
C GLU A 833 -41.04 12.58 -21.85
N ASP A 834 -40.65 12.55 -23.13
CA ASP A 834 -39.39 11.93 -23.56
C ASP A 834 -38.20 12.75 -23.12
N GLN A 835 -38.27 14.06 -23.16
CA GLN A 835 -37.24 15.00 -22.72
C GLN A 835 -37.06 14.91 -21.18
N GLU A 836 -38.16 14.85 -20.43
CA GLU A 836 -38.12 14.65 -18.97
C GLU A 836 -37.52 13.27 -18.64
N ARG A 837 -37.91 12.24 -19.35
CA ARG A 837 -37.40 10.89 -19.12
C ARG A 837 -35.88 10.78 -19.35
N ILE A 838 -35.38 11.35 -20.43
CA ILE A 838 -33.94 11.41 -20.73
C ILE A 838 -33.21 12.16 -19.61
N LEU A 839 -33.71 13.33 -19.20
CA LEU A 839 -33.09 14.11 -18.11
C LEU A 839 -33.05 13.32 -16.80
N HIS A 840 -34.18 12.82 -16.32
CA HIS A 840 -34.26 12.17 -15.01
C HIS A 840 -33.47 10.85 -14.98
N LYS A 841 -33.43 10.08 -16.06
CA LYS A 841 -32.51 8.93 -16.21
C LYS A 841 -31.05 9.36 -16.11
N THR A 842 -30.69 10.48 -16.74
CA THR A 842 -29.29 10.97 -16.70
C THR A 842 -28.92 11.45 -15.30
N ILE A 843 -29.81 12.20 -14.61
CA ILE A 843 -29.58 12.66 -13.23
C ILE A 843 -29.32 11.46 -12.31
N GLN A 844 -30.20 10.45 -12.36
CA GLN A 844 -30.04 9.25 -11.53
C GLN A 844 -28.71 8.55 -11.83
N ALA A 845 -28.45 8.25 -13.10
CA ALA A 845 -27.29 7.46 -13.49
C ALA A 845 -25.96 8.18 -13.18
N VAL A 846 -25.86 9.49 -13.44
CA VAL A 846 -24.65 10.27 -13.15
C VAL A 846 -24.41 10.37 -11.64
N GLY A 847 -25.45 10.61 -10.83
CA GLY A 847 -25.33 10.64 -9.38
C GLY A 847 -24.84 9.31 -8.79
N GLU A 848 -25.49 8.20 -9.19
CA GLU A 848 -25.10 6.86 -8.76
C GLU A 848 -23.68 6.48 -9.21
N ASP A 849 -23.28 6.88 -10.43
CA ASP A 849 -21.94 6.60 -10.97
C ASP A 849 -20.86 7.40 -10.23
N ILE A 850 -21.13 8.66 -9.79
CA ILE A 850 -20.20 9.44 -8.95
C ILE A 850 -20.03 8.76 -7.58
N GLU A 851 -21.13 8.34 -6.95
CA GLU A 851 -21.08 7.67 -5.64
C GLU A 851 -20.28 6.36 -5.65
N ARG A 852 -20.29 5.67 -6.80
CA ARG A 852 -19.51 4.44 -7.04
C ARG A 852 -18.11 4.69 -7.60
N LEU A 853 -17.71 5.95 -7.81
CA LEU A 853 -16.46 6.36 -8.48
C LEU A 853 -16.32 5.80 -9.92
N SER A 854 -17.46 5.58 -10.59
CA SER A 854 -17.54 5.07 -11.97
C SER A 854 -17.60 6.23 -12.97
N PHE A 855 -16.62 7.12 -12.92
CA PHE A 855 -16.62 8.39 -13.65
C PHE A 855 -16.70 8.22 -15.18
N ASN A 856 -16.07 7.19 -15.74
CA ASN A 856 -16.12 6.86 -17.15
C ASN A 856 -17.55 6.58 -17.62
N THR A 857 -18.36 5.91 -16.80
CA THR A 857 -19.78 5.66 -17.07
C THR A 857 -20.59 6.94 -16.99
N ALA A 858 -20.38 7.75 -15.95
CA ALA A 858 -21.04 9.04 -15.78
C ALA A 858 -20.80 9.96 -17.01
N ILE A 859 -19.56 10.05 -17.50
CA ILE A 859 -19.23 10.82 -18.71
C ILE A 859 -19.97 10.26 -19.94
N SER A 860 -20.05 8.93 -20.08
CA SER A 860 -20.78 8.28 -21.17
C SER A 860 -22.26 8.64 -21.15
N ARG A 861 -22.91 8.68 -19.94
CA ARG A 861 -24.31 9.12 -19.77
C ARG A 861 -24.52 10.56 -20.22
N MET A 862 -23.58 11.45 -19.86
CA MET A 862 -23.63 12.85 -20.32
C MET A 862 -23.44 12.99 -21.84
N MET A 863 -22.60 12.15 -22.46
CA MET A 863 -22.45 12.07 -23.90
C MET A 863 -23.73 11.59 -24.58
N GLU A 864 -24.42 10.59 -24.03
CA GLU A 864 -25.73 10.09 -24.54
C GLU A 864 -26.78 11.19 -24.48
N PHE A 865 -26.88 11.91 -23.34
CA PHE A 865 -27.77 13.06 -23.21
C PHE A 865 -27.50 14.15 -24.27
N THR A 866 -26.21 14.56 -24.38
CA THR A 866 -25.81 15.58 -25.34
C THR A 866 -26.15 15.19 -26.78
N ASN A 867 -25.95 13.94 -27.16
CA ASN A 867 -26.30 13.46 -28.50
C ASN A 867 -27.80 13.49 -28.75
N ALA A 868 -28.60 13.03 -27.79
CA ALA A 868 -30.06 13.01 -27.88
C ALA A 868 -30.64 14.43 -27.98
N VAL A 869 -30.21 15.32 -27.11
CA VAL A 869 -30.76 16.71 -27.05
C VAL A 869 -30.27 17.57 -28.22
N THR A 870 -29.04 17.39 -28.70
CA THR A 870 -28.52 18.11 -29.85
C THR A 870 -29.32 17.83 -31.12
N ALA A 871 -29.90 16.63 -31.26
CA ALA A 871 -30.74 16.27 -32.41
C ALA A 871 -32.16 16.88 -32.37
N MET A 872 -32.56 17.52 -31.25
CA MET A 872 -33.88 18.14 -31.07
C MET A 872 -33.94 19.55 -31.68
N ASP A 873 -35.03 19.87 -32.37
CA ASP A 873 -35.28 21.22 -32.91
C ASP A 873 -35.58 22.25 -31.80
N GLN A 874 -36.26 21.82 -30.76
CA GLN A 874 -36.60 22.62 -29.57
C GLN A 874 -35.93 21.99 -28.34
N ARG A 875 -35.14 22.77 -27.61
CA ARG A 875 -34.38 22.37 -26.44
C ARG A 875 -34.85 23.18 -25.24
N PRO A 876 -35.74 22.60 -24.41
CA PRO A 876 -36.23 23.31 -23.23
C PRO A 876 -35.09 23.68 -22.28
N ARG A 877 -35.05 24.94 -21.85
CA ARG A 877 -34.11 25.43 -20.84
C ARG A 877 -34.15 24.55 -19.55
N ALA A 878 -35.37 24.15 -19.18
CA ALA A 878 -35.63 23.31 -18.01
C ALA A 878 -34.92 21.95 -17.98
N ILE A 879 -34.41 21.44 -19.15
CA ILE A 879 -33.57 20.23 -19.19
C ILE A 879 -32.09 20.54 -19.34
N LEU A 880 -31.74 21.71 -19.82
CA LEU A 880 -30.34 22.10 -20.08
C LEU A 880 -29.65 22.62 -18.83
N GLU A 881 -30.32 23.44 -17.99
CA GLU A 881 -29.76 23.90 -16.72
C GLU A 881 -29.41 22.75 -15.76
N PRO A 882 -30.28 21.77 -15.50
CA PRO A 882 -29.89 20.60 -14.74
C PRO A 882 -28.71 19.83 -15.36
N PHE A 883 -28.64 19.72 -16.68
CA PHE A 883 -27.50 19.06 -17.35
C PHE A 883 -26.19 19.83 -17.12
N VAL A 884 -26.19 21.17 -17.09
CA VAL A 884 -25.00 21.97 -16.76
C VAL A 884 -24.54 21.68 -15.33
N LEU A 885 -25.48 21.51 -14.39
CA LEU A 885 -25.15 21.12 -13.03
C LEU A 885 -24.54 19.70 -12.96
N LEU A 886 -25.01 18.75 -13.79
CA LEU A 886 -24.39 17.42 -13.88
C LEU A 886 -22.96 17.47 -14.45
N LEU A 887 -22.71 18.40 -15.38
CA LEU A 887 -21.40 18.58 -16.03
C LEU A 887 -20.40 19.26 -15.09
N ALA A 888 -20.86 20.08 -14.15
CA ALA A 888 -20.05 20.91 -13.28
C ALA A 888 -18.91 20.19 -12.53
N PRO A 889 -19.10 19.02 -11.92
CA PRO A 889 -18.00 18.29 -11.28
C PRO A 889 -16.88 17.88 -12.26
N PHE A 890 -17.22 17.58 -13.49
CA PHE A 890 -16.32 17.02 -14.50
C PHE A 890 -15.59 18.09 -15.32
N ALA A 891 -16.34 19.12 -15.76
CA ALA A 891 -15.84 20.20 -16.59
C ALA A 891 -16.30 21.55 -16.00
N PRO A 892 -15.73 21.95 -14.84
CA PRO A 892 -16.26 23.07 -14.04
C PRO A 892 -16.17 24.41 -14.78
N HIS A 893 -15.12 24.66 -15.56
CA HIS A 893 -14.98 25.95 -16.23
C HIS A 893 -16.04 26.13 -17.32
N LEU A 894 -16.27 25.10 -18.13
CA LEU A 894 -17.33 25.13 -19.15
C LEU A 894 -18.70 25.27 -18.51
N ALA A 895 -18.96 24.55 -17.43
CA ALA A 895 -20.25 24.57 -16.73
C ALA A 895 -20.55 25.94 -16.16
N GLU A 896 -19.60 26.63 -15.52
CA GLU A 896 -19.76 28.00 -15.02
C GLU A 896 -20.06 29.00 -16.16
N GLU A 897 -19.33 28.90 -17.30
CA GLU A 897 -19.57 29.80 -18.44
C GLU A 897 -20.96 29.58 -19.03
N LEU A 898 -21.45 28.36 -19.11
CA LEU A 898 -22.82 28.06 -19.57
C LEU A 898 -23.87 28.52 -18.55
N TRP A 899 -23.58 28.42 -17.25
CA TRP A 899 -24.45 28.86 -16.17
C TRP A 899 -24.64 30.36 -16.18
N GLU A 900 -23.55 31.13 -16.32
CA GLU A 900 -23.59 32.59 -16.50
C GLU A 900 -24.40 32.98 -17.76
N LEU A 901 -24.22 32.23 -18.86
CA LEU A 901 -24.93 32.49 -20.11
C LEU A 901 -26.45 32.26 -19.99
N PHE A 902 -26.90 31.41 -19.09
CA PHE A 902 -28.31 31.28 -18.73
C PHE A 902 -28.84 32.47 -17.87
N GLY A 903 -27.98 33.42 -17.47
CA GLY A 903 -28.32 34.62 -16.73
C GLY A 903 -28.23 34.46 -15.21
N HIS A 904 -27.56 33.46 -14.69
CA HIS A 904 -27.27 33.32 -13.29
C HIS A 904 -26.09 34.20 -12.89
N GLU A 905 -26.21 34.94 -11.80
CA GLU A 905 -25.17 35.87 -11.34
C GLU A 905 -24.22 35.26 -10.30
N THR A 906 -24.59 34.08 -9.75
CA THR A 906 -23.81 33.36 -8.75
C THR A 906 -23.13 32.13 -9.34
N SER A 907 -21.96 31.79 -8.82
CA SER A 907 -21.28 30.54 -9.18
C SER A 907 -22.15 29.31 -8.91
N LEU A 908 -22.12 28.33 -9.79
CA LEU A 908 -22.84 27.06 -9.64
C LEU A 908 -22.22 26.12 -8.58
N ALA A 909 -21.07 26.46 -7.99
CA ALA A 909 -20.32 25.60 -7.08
C ALA A 909 -21.12 25.11 -5.86
N TYR A 910 -22.13 25.88 -5.43
CA TYR A 910 -23.01 25.56 -4.28
C TYR A 910 -24.48 25.38 -4.70
N GLU A 911 -24.77 25.35 -6.00
CA GLU A 911 -26.12 25.06 -6.46
C GLU A 911 -26.51 23.62 -6.09
N PRO A 912 -27.77 23.37 -5.70
CA PRO A 912 -28.19 22.03 -5.29
C PRO A 912 -28.10 21.03 -6.44
N TRP A 913 -27.58 19.83 -6.15
CA TRP A 913 -27.60 18.73 -7.11
C TRP A 913 -29.03 18.43 -7.58
N PRO A 914 -29.27 18.30 -8.91
CA PRO A 914 -30.59 18.02 -9.46
C PRO A 914 -31.17 16.72 -8.90
N LYS A 915 -32.45 16.78 -8.51
CA LYS A 915 -33.17 15.58 -8.03
C LYS A 915 -33.91 14.91 -9.18
N PHE A 916 -33.79 13.59 -9.27
CA PHE A 916 -34.59 12.83 -10.22
C PHE A 916 -35.96 12.45 -9.63
N ASP A 917 -36.94 12.26 -10.51
CA ASP A 917 -38.29 11.81 -10.17
C ASP A 917 -38.51 10.41 -10.76
N GLU A 918 -38.65 9.42 -9.89
CA GLU A 918 -38.90 8.03 -10.29
C GLU A 918 -40.13 7.85 -11.20
N SER A 919 -41.17 8.67 -11.05
CA SER A 919 -42.36 8.58 -11.87
C SER A 919 -42.08 8.89 -13.33
N LYS A 920 -41.07 9.74 -13.60
CA LYS A 920 -40.67 10.17 -14.94
C LYS A 920 -39.69 9.23 -15.62
N ILE A 921 -39.08 8.30 -14.88
CA ILE A 921 -38.16 7.30 -15.40
C ILE A 921 -38.90 6.02 -15.86
N ARG A 922 -40.08 5.79 -15.32
CA ARG A 922 -40.84 4.59 -15.66
C ARG A 922 -41.14 4.52 -17.14
N GLU A 923 -40.78 3.44 -17.78
CA GLU A 923 -41.18 3.13 -19.14
C GLU A 923 -42.53 2.45 -19.07
N ASP A 924 -43.52 3.08 -19.70
CA ASP A 924 -44.87 2.44 -19.87
C ASP A 924 -44.80 1.22 -20.77
N THR A 925 -43.73 1.15 -21.60
CA THR A 925 -43.50 0.02 -22.50
C THR A 925 -42.06 -0.49 -22.44
N VAL A 926 -41.88 -1.79 -22.57
CA VAL A 926 -40.55 -2.44 -22.67
C VAL A 926 -40.38 -3.10 -24.02
N GLU A 927 -39.20 -2.96 -24.63
CA GLU A 927 -38.85 -3.66 -25.87
C GLU A 927 -38.58 -5.14 -25.58
N VAL A 928 -39.34 -6.02 -26.24
CA VAL A 928 -39.19 -7.48 -26.10
C VAL A 928 -38.78 -8.09 -27.43
N PRO A 929 -37.65 -8.82 -27.50
CA PRO A 929 -37.24 -9.51 -28.73
C PRO A 929 -38.14 -10.68 -29.06
N VAL A 930 -38.55 -10.75 -30.35
CA VAL A 930 -39.31 -11.85 -30.90
C VAL A 930 -38.42 -12.77 -31.72
N GLN A 931 -38.40 -14.02 -31.33
CA GLN A 931 -37.61 -15.06 -31.96
C GLN A 931 -38.51 -15.96 -32.83
N ILE A 932 -37.96 -16.45 -33.93
CA ILE A 932 -38.50 -17.53 -34.74
C ILE A 932 -37.50 -18.67 -34.74
N ASN A 933 -37.89 -19.81 -34.17
CA ASN A 933 -37.03 -20.99 -33.99
C ASN A 933 -35.71 -20.61 -33.30
N GLY A 934 -35.76 -19.78 -32.23
CA GLY A 934 -34.60 -19.37 -31.42
C GLY A 934 -33.74 -18.27 -32.01
N LYS A 935 -34.08 -17.72 -33.17
CA LYS A 935 -33.33 -16.59 -33.79
C LYS A 935 -34.16 -15.30 -33.72
N VAL A 936 -33.62 -14.23 -33.15
CA VAL A 936 -34.28 -12.92 -33.10
C VAL A 936 -34.57 -12.42 -34.51
N LYS A 937 -35.82 -12.05 -34.77
CA LYS A 937 -36.30 -11.58 -36.07
C LYS A 937 -37.05 -10.26 -36.03
N ALA A 938 -37.61 -9.90 -34.88
CA ALA A 938 -38.33 -8.67 -34.65
C ALA A 938 -38.16 -8.22 -33.19
N LYS A 939 -38.53 -6.98 -32.91
CA LYS A 939 -38.65 -6.43 -31.56
C LYS A 939 -40.00 -5.76 -31.43
N ILE A 940 -40.73 -6.02 -30.37
CA ILE A 940 -42.05 -5.43 -30.09
C ILE A 940 -42.01 -4.59 -28.84
N HIS A 941 -42.80 -3.54 -28.77
CA HIS A 941 -43.01 -2.75 -27.56
C HIS A 941 -44.29 -3.22 -26.87
N VAL A 942 -44.16 -3.59 -25.58
CA VAL A 942 -45.25 -4.05 -24.76
C VAL A 942 -45.30 -3.27 -23.44
N PRO A 943 -46.49 -3.11 -22.82
CA PRO A 943 -46.58 -2.46 -21.53
C PRO A 943 -45.62 -3.09 -20.49
N THR A 944 -45.01 -2.29 -19.65
CA THR A 944 -44.17 -2.78 -18.56
C THR A 944 -44.98 -3.65 -17.62
N GLY A 945 -44.52 -4.87 -17.36
CA GLY A 945 -45.26 -5.86 -16.59
C GLY A 945 -46.32 -6.64 -17.40
N ALA A 946 -46.31 -6.52 -18.75
CA ALA A 946 -47.19 -7.29 -19.62
C ALA A 946 -47.13 -8.78 -19.31
N ASP A 947 -48.29 -9.38 -19.17
CA ASP A 947 -48.40 -10.81 -18.93
C ASP A 947 -48.11 -11.62 -20.22
N LYS A 948 -48.05 -12.92 -20.06
CA LYS A 948 -47.76 -13.83 -21.16
C LYS A 948 -48.76 -13.69 -22.33
N THR A 949 -50.02 -13.46 -22.05
CA THR A 949 -51.10 -13.34 -23.02
C THR A 949 -50.93 -12.05 -23.83
N THR A 950 -50.63 -10.93 -23.16
CA THR A 950 -50.34 -9.63 -23.81
C THR A 950 -49.13 -9.72 -24.73
N LEU A 951 -48.05 -10.35 -24.27
CA LEU A 951 -46.83 -10.57 -25.07
C LEU A 951 -47.11 -11.40 -26.34
N GLU A 952 -47.82 -12.50 -26.21
CA GLU A 952 -48.19 -13.38 -27.32
C GLU A 952 -49.09 -12.65 -28.33
N THR A 953 -50.07 -11.88 -27.84
CA THR A 953 -51.00 -11.13 -28.65
C THR A 953 -50.26 -10.03 -29.43
N THR A 954 -49.48 -9.20 -28.75
CA THR A 954 -48.75 -8.12 -29.39
C THR A 954 -47.75 -8.65 -30.40
N ALA A 955 -47.02 -9.71 -30.07
CA ALA A 955 -46.04 -10.33 -30.99
C ALA A 955 -46.73 -10.94 -32.22
N THR A 956 -47.91 -11.48 -32.07
CA THR A 956 -48.66 -12.06 -33.19
C THR A 956 -49.28 -11.00 -34.11
N GLN A 957 -49.58 -9.81 -33.58
CA GLN A 957 -50.14 -8.68 -34.31
C GLN A 957 -49.07 -7.80 -35.00
N ASP A 958 -47.83 -7.94 -34.66
CA ASP A 958 -46.75 -7.18 -35.28
C ASP A 958 -46.55 -7.57 -36.77
N GLU A 959 -46.58 -6.59 -37.65
CA GLU A 959 -46.48 -6.80 -39.09
C GLU A 959 -45.17 -7.50 -39.51
N THR A 960 -44.05 -7.18 -38.85
CA THR A 960 -42.76 -7.81 -39.14
C THR A 960 -42.77 -9.28 -38.77
N VAL A 961 -43.37 -9.60 -37.60
CA VAL A 961 -43.51 -10.98 -37.11
C VAL A 961 -44.44 -11.74 -38.02
N GLN A 962 -45.59 -11.15 -38.43
CA GLN A 962 -46.52 -11.76 -39.36
C GLN A 962 -45.86 -12.16 -40.69
N GLY A 963 -45.01 -11.26 -41.23
CA GLY A 963 -44.26 -11.57 -42.46
C GLY A 963 -43.32 -12.76 -42.32
N PHE A 964 -42.76 -12.99 -41.14
CA PHE A 964 -41.94 -14.18 -40.86
C PHE A 964 -42.73 -15.45 -40.58
N LEU A 965 -43.99 -15.32 -40.21
CA LEU A 965 -44.90 -16.45 -39.96
C LEU A 965 -45.71 -16.87 -41.19
N GLU A 966 -45.77 -16.03 -42.20
CA GLU A 966 -46.53 -16.28 -43.43
C GLU A 966 -46.11 -17.60 -44.11
N GLY A 967 -47.08 -18.45 -44.39
CA GLY A 967 -46.85 -19.78 -44.97
C GLY A 967 -46.27 -20.83 -44.03
N LYS A 968 -46.13 -20.56 -42.73
CA LYS A 968 -45.60 -21.50 -41.74
C LYS A 968 -46.62 -21.87 -40.70
N GLN A 969 -46.58 -23.11 -40.24
CA GLN A 969 -47.46 -23.56 -39.15
C GLN A 969 -46.82 -23.30 -37.80
N VAL A 970 -47.42 -22.44 -36.96
CA VAL A 970 -46.98 -22.21 -35.57
C VAL A 970 -47.31 -23.45 -34.73
N VAL A 971 -46.26 -24.12 -34.23
CA VAL A 971 -46.40 -25.32 -33.40
C VAL A 971 -46.52 -24.93 -31.92
N LYS A 972 -45.78 -23.91 -31.47
CA LYS A 972 -45.79 -23.46 -30.08
C LYS A 972 -45.31 -22.02 -30.01
N VAL A 973 -45.92 -21.21 -29.10
CA VAL A 973 -45.41 -19.89 -28.69
C VAL A 973 -44.91 -20.02 -27.28
N ILE A 974 -43.70 -19.50 -27.04
CA ILE A 974 -43.07 -19.44 -25.74
C ILE A 974 -42.86 -17.98 -25.42
N ALA A 975 -43.68 -17.39 -24.56
CA ALA A 975 -43.55 -16.02 -24.09
C ALA A 975 -43.05 -16.06 -22.65
N VAL A 976 -41.97 -15.31 -22.39
CA VAL A 976 -41.37 -15.11 -21.09
C VAL A 976 -41.49 -13.63 -20.74
N PRO A 977 -42.32 -13.25 -19.75
CA PRO A 977 -42.53 -11.87 -19.38
C PRO A 977 -41.24 -11.12 -19.18
N GLY A 978 -41.10 -9.92 -19.78
CA GLY A 978 -39.92 -9.06 -19.70
C GLY A 978 -38.66 -9.59 -20.40
N ARG A 979 -38.73 -10.78 -21.11
CA ARG A 979 -37.48 -11.36 -21.67
C ARG A 979 -37.56 -11.62 -23.17
N LEU A 980 -38.57 -12.41 -23.65
CA LEU A 980 -38.65 -12.76 -25.07
C LEU A 980 -39.98 -13.40 -25.41
N VAL A 981 -40.33 -13.37 -26.71
CA VAL A 981 -41.34 -14.24 -27.31
C VAL A 981 -40.69 -15.09 -28.40
N ASN A 982 -40.86 -16.41 -28.36
CA ASN A 982 -40.30 -17.30 -29.38
C ASN A 982 -41.42 -18.14 -30.03
N PHE A 983 -41.57 -17.98 -31.33
CA PHE A 983 -42.44 -18.79 -32.16
C PHE A 983 -41.67 -20.01 -32.68
N VAL A 984 -42.12 -21.19 -32.33
CA VAL A 984 -41.62 -22.45 -32.90
C VAL A 984 -42.50 -22.79 -34.10
N VAL A 985 -41.94 -22.76 -35.27
CA VAL A 985 -42.68 -22.94 -36.54
C VAL A 985 -42.15 -24.14 -37.30
N LYS A 986 -43.09 -24.84 -38.04
CA LYS A 986 -42.79 -25.83 -39.05
C LYS A 986 -43.24 -25.30 -40.41
N GLY A 987 -42.42 -25.48 -41.43
CA GLY A 987 -42.67 -25.01 -42.75
C GLY A 987 -41.40 -24.65 -43.47
#